data_ab48f62fef72647cee47c9b2134d332e
#
_entry.id   ab48f62fef72647cee47c9b2134d332e
#
_cell.length_a   1.000
_cell.length_b   1.000
_cell.length_c   1.000
_cell.angle_alpha   90.00
_cell.angle_beta   90.00
_cell.angle_gamma   90.00
#
_symmetry.space_group_name_H-M   'P 1'
#
loop_
_entity.id
_entity.type
_entity.pdbx_description
1 polymer ?
#
loop_
_entity_poly.entity_id
_entity_poly.type
_entity_poly.pdbx_seq_one_letter_code
_entity_poly.pdbx_strand_id
1 'polypeptide(L)'
;MVGLILDDGAKIMFFIFSGVALIVCFAYQLLAVSHPYSLDYGEAPLVDHAMHLASGENIYRTDLSTPPYTISNYPPLYIALLAIGVKLFGPAGTFFFGRMISVLCTWAASIFLMLIVYRTTRDRVAGLSAGLVFLAFPFVVFWSPLLRIDMLALALSLGGLCLLIWRPVSSRGLLPVALLLVAAIYTRQSYGLAAPLAAFVWLVVRDWRQALRLALLVGGLGAVLFLILNTLTHGGFFFNIVTANVNEFKMDLLKYNWDQLRKAALIPLWIAGFSLVLIPRWNPLWALAAPYLIGATLSAATIGKIGSNVNYLLELCAAVGLAAGTVIAWSRVHLSFYSLRAVVLVLLAFGVGRMVRALQDFTGDLRERRAATNQLSQLESFVAETPGPILADEYMGMLTLQGRPLFIQPFEVTQLALAGKWDQDILIDQINNKEFASIILYDRPWLNERWTPEMLSAINKSYRLVDIIAENRVYTSFEPAVTTRIEACPAAKWRLPSDASLGLEWSEKTLDFFGHGKEDSIAVYAVADGLLTRKPDWVDAVAILHEDPSDPTNKVWAIYGGMAAANGTNSYIVADFPPGVTDIPVKSGQLLGYQGTWSGTPQWPSWMHTFLVVFDTVRNDALPAAIPPGGQLDPAPFMGLSVDRDNQNLQPIKCGRP
;
A
#
# COMPACT_ATOMS: atom_id res chain seq x y z
N MET A 1 41.98 -26.22 23.06
CA MET A 1 40.70 -26.68 23.66
C MET A 1 39.70 -25.56 23.83
N VAL A 2 39.98 -24.47 24.54
CA VAL A 2 39.06 -23.34 24.78
C VAL A 2 38.51 -22.71 23.45
N GLY A 3 39.40 -22.42 22.48
CA GLY A 3 38.96 -21.85 21.20
C GLY A 3 38.03 -22.75 20.37
N LEU A 4 38.22 -24.08 20.45
CA LEU A 4 37.32 -25.05 19.78
C LEU A 4 35.93 -25.05 20.43
N ILE A 5 35.89 -25.01 21.77
CA ILE A 5 34.63 -24.93 22.51
C ILE A 5 33.87 -23.64 22.16
N LEU A 6 34.60 -22.52 22.03
CA LEU A 6 34.01 -21.24 21.63
C LEU A 6 33.45 -21.27 20.18
N ASP A 7 34.17 -21.88 19.23
CA ASP A 7 33.72 -22.03 17.85
C ASP A 7 32.46 -22.91 17.76
N ASP A 8 32.43 -24.03 18.50
CA ASP A 8 31.25 -24.91 18.52
C ASP A 8 30.05 -24.26 19.24
N GLY A 9 30.28 -23.53 20.34
CA GLY A 9 29.27 -22.74 21.01
C GLY A 9 28.69 -21.64 20.11
N ALA A 10 29.54 -20.96 19.34
CA ALA A 10 29.10 -19.94 18.36
C ALA A 10 28.25 -20.54 17.22
N LYS A 11 28.61 -21.72 16.70
CA LYS A 11 27.80 -22.46 15.73
C LYS A 11 26.43 -22.81 16.30
N ILE A 12 26.40 -23.39 17.50
CA ILE A 12 25.13 -23.75 18.17
C ILE A 12 24.25 -22.50 18.32
N MET A 13 24.83 -21.39 18.83
CA MET A 13 24.09 -20.15 18.99
C MET A 13 23.55 -19.64 17.65
N PHE A 14 24.36 -19.60 16.58
CA PHE A 14 23.92 -19.17 15.26
C PHE A 14 22.77 -20.04 14.71
N PHE A 15 22.88 -21.37 14.84
CA PHE A 15 21.82 -22.26 14.37
C PHE A 15 20.55 -22.21 15.22
N ILE A 16 20.63 -21.91 16.53
CA ILE A 16 19.45 -21.66 17.36
C ILE A 16 18.71 -20.42 16.87
N PHE A 17 19.39 -19.27 16.73
CA PHE A 17 18.76 -18.04 16.24
C PHE A 17 18.19 -18.21 14.82
N SER A 18 18.94 -18.89 13.95
CA SER A 18 18.49 -19.19 12.59
C SER A 18 17.28 -20.15 12.57
N GLY A 19 17.25 -21.12 13.49
CA GLY A 19 16.11 -22.03 13.68
C GLY A 19 14.85 -21.29 14.13
N VAL A 20 14.99 -20.34 15.04
CA VAL A 20 13.87 -19.45 15.44
C VAL A 20 13.39 -18.64 14.24
N ALA A 21 14.31 -18.02 13.48
CA ALA A 21 13.96 -17.27 12.27
C ALA A 21 13.20 -18.14 11.26
N LEU A 22 13.64 -19.38 11.06
CA LEU A 22 13.03 -20.35 10.17
C LEU A 22 11.59 -20.70 10.59
N ILE A 23 11.39 -20.97 11.89
CA ILE A 23 10.06 -21.27 12.45
C ILE A 23 9.13 -20.08 12.27
N VAL A 24 9.61 -18.87 12.56
CA VAL A 24 8.81 -17.65 12.42
C VAL A 24 8.47 -17.40 10.95
N CYS A 25 9.43 -17.57 10.03
CA CYS A 25 9.21 -17.45 8.59
C CYS A 25 8.13 -18.44 8.12
N PHE A 26 8.25 -19.72 8.48
CA PHE A 26 7.27 -20.74 8.11
C PHE A 26 5.88 -20.48 8.69
N ALA A 27 5.80 -20.11 9.98
CA ALA A 27 4.54 -19.78 10.63
C ALA A 27 3.85 -18.57 9.97
N TYR A 28 4.62 -17.52 9.66
CA TYR A 28 4.09 -16.35 8.96
C TYR A 28 3.57 -16.71 7.57
N GLN A 29 4.33 -17.48 6.79
CA GLN A 29 3.93 -17.96 5.46
C GLN A 29 2.63 -18.76 5.53
N LEU A 30 2.51 -19.68 6.50
CA LEU A 30 1.30 -20.49 6.67
C LEU A 30 0.06 -19.63 6.98
N LEU A 31 0.23 -18.66 7.89
CA LEU A 31 -0.84 -17.73 8.27
C LEU A 31 -1.25 -16.81 7.11
N ALA A 32 -0.28 -16.33 6.33
CA ALA A 32 -0.55 -15.42 5.20
C ALA A 32 -1.19 -16.16 4.02
N VAL A 33 -0.68 -17.34 3.65
CA VAL A 33 -1.22 -18.14 2.54
C VAL A 33 -2.67 -18.55 2.81
N SER A 34 -3.03 -18.83 4.07
CA SER A 34 -4.39 -19.21 4.48
C SER A 34 -5.38 -18.05 4.58
N HIS A 35 -4.94 -16.79 4.45
CA HIS A 35 -5.83 -15.64 4.51
C HIS A 35 -6.67 -15.54 3.23
N PRO A 36 -8.02 -15.43 3.32
CA PRO A 36 -8.88 -15.52 2.14
C PRO A 36 -8.83 -14.29 1.23
N TYR A 37 -8.48 -13.10 1.77
CA TYR A 37 -8.53 -11.83 1.06
C TYR A 37 -7.15 -11.37 0.60
N SER A 38 -7.09 -10.32 -0.23
CA SER A 38 -5.85 -9.70 -0.66
C SER A 38 -5.01 -9.24 0.53
N LEU A 39 -3.72 -9.55 0.49
CA LEU A 39 -2.73 -9.13 1.47
C LEU A 39 -1.94 -7.89 1.03
N ASP A 40 -2.01 -7.57 -0.25
CA ASP A 40 -1.31 -6.46 -0.89
C ASP A 40 -2.14 -5.95 -2.06
N TYR A 41 -2.14 -4.63 -2.27
CA TYR A 41 -2.81 -3.98 -3.40
C TYR A 41 -2.54 -4.66 -4.74
N GLY A 42 -1.28 -5.05 -4.99
CA GLY A 42 -0.87 -5.59 -6.28
C GLY A 42 -1.23 -7.08 -6.52
N GLU A 43 -1.85 -7.79 -5.57
CA GLU A 43 -2.30 -9.16 -5.81
C GLU A 43 -3.49 -9.20 -6.77
N ALA A 44 -4.47 -8.31 -6.56
CA ALA A 44 -5.69 -8.27 -7.37
C ALA A 44 -5.44 -7.95 -8.86
N PRO A 45 -4.64 -6.94 -9.22
CA PRO A 45 -4.29 -6.68 -10.62
C PRO A 45 -3.63 -7.86 -11.32
N LEU A 46 -2.80 -8.64 -10.62
CA LEU A 46 -2.19 -9.83 -11.22
C LEU A 46 -3.19 -10.94 -11.48
N VAL A 47 -4.18 -11.13 -10.60
CA VAL A 47 -5.28 -12.08 -10.81
C VAL A 47 -6.20 -11.61 -11.94
N ASP A 48 -6.51 -10.32 -12.00
CA ASP A 48 -7.29 -9.72 -13.08
C ASP A 48 -6.64 -9.92 -14.46
N HIS A 49 -5.36 -9.57 -14.59
CA HIS A 49 -4.60 -9.83 -15.81
C HIS A 49 -4.55 -11.32 -16.16
N ALA A 50 -4.49 -12.20 -15.15
CA ALA A 50 -4.53 -13.64 -15.37
C ALA A 50 -5.89 -14.11 -15.86
N MET A 51 -7.00 -13.52 -15.40
CA MET A 51 -8.36 -13.80 -15.88
C MET A 51 -8.50 -13.39 -17.36
N HIS A 52 -8.08 -12.18 -17.71
CA HIS A 52 -8.09 -11.70 -19.11
C HIS A 52 -7.22 -12.58 -20.00
N LEU A 53 -6.00 -12.94 -19.56
CA LEU A 53 -5.12 -13.82 -20.33
C LEU A 53 -5.71 -15.24 -20.47
N ALA A 54 -6.36 -15.76 -19.43
CA ALA A 54 -7.04 -17.07 -19.47
C ALA A 54 -8.21 -17.09 -20.46
N SER A 55 -8.87 -15.94 -20.66
CA SER A 55 -9.93 -15.75 -21.66
C SER A 55 -9.39 -15.47 -23.08
N GLY A 56 -8.08 -15.38 -23.24
CA GLY A 56 -7.42 -15.11 -24.52
C GLY A 56 -7.34 -13.63 -24.90
N GLU A 57 -7.58 -12.74 -23.94
CA GLU A 57 -7.54 -11.31 -24.15
C GLU A 57 -6.11 -10.74 -24.02
N ASN A 58 -5.86 -9.63 -24.74
CA ASN A 58 -4.59 -8.93 -24.66
C ASN A 58 -4.52 -8.05 -23.42
N ILE A 59 -3.62 -8.37 -22.49
CA ILE A 59 -3.40 -7.60 -21.25
C ILE A 59 -2.48 -6.39 -21.45
N TYR A 60 -1.83 -6.27 -22.61
CA TYR A 60 -0.93 -5.15 -22.94
C TYR A 60 -1.62 -4.20 -23.91
N ARG A 61 -2.54 -3.38 -23.39
CA ARG A 61 -3.25 -2.38 -24.18
C ARG A 61 -2.44 -1.10 -24.31
N THR A 62 -2.56 -0.42 -25.45
CA THR A 62 -2.01 0.93 -25.68
C THR A 62 -3.07 2.01 -25.49
N ASP A 63 -4.33 1.67 -25.76
CA ASP A 63 -5.47 2.57 -25.68
C ASP A 63 -6.17 2.43 -24.32
N LEU A 64 -6.18 3.52 -23.58
CA LEU A 64 -6.85 3.67 -22.28
C LEU A 64 -7.96 4.74 -22.36
N SER A 65 -8.54 4.99 -23.53
CA SER A 65 -9.69 5.87 -23.71
C SER A 65 -11.02 5.20 -23.29
N THR A 66 -10.99 3.88 -23.18
CA THR A 66 -12.15 3.08 -22.75
C THR A 66 -11.74 2.05 -21.69
N PRO A 67 -12.65 1.69 -20.74
CA PRO A 67 -12.33 0.70 -19.71
C PRO A 67 -12.01 -0.70 -20.31
N PRO A 68 -11.30 -1.55 -19.60
CA PRO A 68 -10.72 -1.32 -18.27
C PRO A 68 -9.50 -0.40 -18.30
N TYR A 69 -9.40 0.50 -17.32
CA TYR A 69 -8.24 1.38 -17.15
C TYR A 69 -7.16 0.65 -16.33
N THR A 70 -6.49 -0.30 -16.95
CA THR A 70 -5.52 -1.19 -16.31
C THR A 70 -4.21 -1.24 -17.08
N ILE A 71 -3.08 -1.33 -16.37
CA ILE A 71 -1.72 -1.36 -16.92
C ILE A 71 -1.01 -2.61 -16.42
N SER A 72 -0.52 -3.43 -17.35
CA SER A 72 0.29 -4.60 -17.02
C SER A 72 1.78 -4.23 -16.93
N ASN A 73 2.22 -3.71 -15.77
CA ASN A 73 3.58 -3.22 -15.52
C ASN A 73 4.66 -4.33 -15.55
N TYR A 74 4.27 -5.59 -15.68
CA TYR A 74 5.16 -6.74 -15.54
C TYR A 74 5.16 -7.62 -16.79
N PRO A 75 6.31 -8.25 -17.11
CA PRO A 75 6.39 -9.24 -18.18
C PRO A 75 5.51 -10.48 -17.89
N PRO A 76 5.14 -11.27 -18.92
CA PRO A 76 3.98 -12.15 -18.86
C PRO A 76 4.18 -13.48 -18.11
N LEU A 77 5.42 -13.90 -17.74
CA LEU A 77 5.66 -15.28 -17.31
C LEU A 77 4.87 -15.65 -16.05
N TYR A 78 4.88 -14.79 -15.01
CA TYR A 78 4.13 -15.05 -13.78
C TYR A 78 2.62 -14.98 -14.02
N ILE A 79 2.16 -13.99 -14.81
CA ILE A 79 0.75 -13.83 -15.16
C ILE A 79 0.24 -15.06 -15.93
N ALA A 80 1.05 -15.61 -16.84
CA ALA A 80 0.72 -16.83 -17.57
C ALA A 80 0.59 -18.06 -16.64
N LEU A 81 1.45 -18.16 -15.61
CA LEU A 81 1.30 -19.20 -14.58
C LEU A 81 0.01 -19.01 -13.78
N LEU A 82 -0.33 -17.77 -13.41
CA LEU A 82 -1.59 -17.46 -12.73
C LEU A 82 -2.80 -17.74 -13.63
N ALA A 83 -2.71 -17.50 -14.95
CA ALA A 83 -3.78 -17.84 -15.90
C ALA A 83 -4.07 -19.34 -15.94
N ILE A 84 -3.04 -20.18 -15.77
CA ILE A 84 -3.22 -21.62 -15.55
C ILE A 84 -3.97 -21.88 -14.24
N GLY A 85 -3.61 -21.15 -13.17
CA GLY A 85 -4.30 -21.20 -11.87
C GLY A 85 -5.78 -20.85 -11.99
N VAL A 86 -6.11 -19.77 -12.71
CA VAL A 86 -7.51 -19.37 -13.00
C VAL A 86 -8.29 -20.49 -13.69
N LYS A 87 -7.70 -21.14 -14.68
CA LYS A 87 -8.35 -22.26 -15.40
C LYS A 87 -8.54 -23.52 -14.54
N LEU A 88 -7.63 -23.78 -13.60
CA LEU A 88 -7.67 -25.00 -12.78
C LEU A 88 -8.48 -24.81 -11.48
N PHE A 89 -8.42 -23.66 -10.86
CA PHE A 89 -8.92 -23.42 -9.49
C PHE A 89 -9.93 -22.27 -9.42
N GLY A 90 -10.20 -21.59 -10.54
CA GLY A 90 -10.96 -20.35 -10.58
C GLY A 90 -10.19 -19.14 -10.02
N PRO A 91 -10.76 -17.92 -10.13
CA PRO A 91 -10.11 -16.70 -9.68
C PRO A 91 -9.80 -16.70 -8.17
N ALA A 92 -10.74 -17.12 -7.33
CA ALA A 92 -10.54 -17.20 -5.87
C ALA A 92 -9.42 -18.18 -5.48
N GLY A 93 -9.39 -19.38 -6.09
CA GLY A 93 -8.33 -20.37 -5.83
C GLY A 93 -6.96 -19.93 -6.33
N THR A 94 -6.91 -18.98 -7.27
CA THR A 94 -5.67 -18.42 -7.82
C THR A 94 -4.89 -17.60 -6.79
N PHE A 95 -5.54 -16.96 -5.81
CA PHE A 95 -4.84 -16.28 -4.71
C PHE A 95 -3.98 -17.26 -3.91
N PHE A 96 -4.58 -18.38 -3.49
CA PHE A 96 -3.84 -19.43 -2.79
C PHE A 96 -2.72 -20.02 -3.68
N PHE A 97 -3.03 -20.32 -4.94
CA PHE A 97 -2.07 -20.90 -5.88
C PHE A 97 -0.85 -19.99 -6.11
N GLY A 98 -1.05 -18.70 -6.36
CA GLY A 98 0.02 -17.74 -6.58
C GLY A 98 0.88 -17.50 -5.33
N ARG A 99 0.26 -17.46 -4.15
CA ARG A 99 0.98 -17.38 -2.87
C ARG A 99 1.84 -18.61 -2.61
N MET A 100 1.33 -19.80 -2.93
CA MET A 100 2.10 -21.03 -2.84
C MET A 100 3.30 -21.05 -3.78
N ILE A 101 3.16 -20.54 -5.01
CA ILE A 101 4.31 -20.36 -5.93
C ILE A 101 5.36 -19.48 -5.26
N SER A 102 4.98 -18.34 -4.67
CA SER A 102 5.92 -17.42 -4.02
C SER A 102 6.64 -18.09 -2.84
N VAL A 103 5.93 -18.82 -1.99
CA VAL A 103 6.50 -19.58 -0.87
C VAL A 103 7.50 -20.64 -1.38
N LEU A 104 7.10 -21.46 -2.32
CA LEU A 104 7.98 -22.52 -2.90
C LEU A 104 9.23 -21.91 -3.55
N CYS A 105 9.08 -20.80 -4.25
CA CYS A 105 10.20 -20.07 -4.85
C CYS A 105 11.14 -19.45 -3.80
N THR A 106 10.62 -19.00 -2.66
CA THR A 106 11.43 -18.51 -1.55
C THR A 106 12.33 -19.61 -0.97
N TRP A 107 11.75 -20.79 -0.74
CA TRP A 107 12.52 -21.95 -0.27
C TRP A 107 13.53 -22.43 -1.32
N ALA A 108 13.16 -22.44 -2.60
CA ALA A 108 14.07 -22.76 -3.69
C ALA A 108 15.23 -21.77 -3.78
N ALA A 109 14.98 -20.47 -3.65
CA ALA A 109 16.02 -19.43 -3.61
C ALA A 109 17.01 -19.66 -2.47
N SER A 110 16.50 -19.96 -1.25
CA SER A 110 17.35 -20.31 -0.10
C SER A 110 18.22 -21.54 -0.38
N ILE A 111 17.62 -22.60 -0.94
CA ILE A 111 18.36 -23.83 -1.30
C ILE A 111 19.43 -23.53 -2.35
N PHE A 112 19.14 -22.74 -3.37
CA PHE A 112 20.14 -22.37 -4.38
C PHE A 112 21.30 -21.59 -3.78
N LEU A 113 21.07 -20.68 -2.85
CA LEU A 113 22.14 -19.99 -2.11
C LEU A 113 23.02 -20.98 -1.32
N MET A 114 22.38 -21.92 -0.61
CA MET A 114 23.11 -22.97 0.12
C MET A 114 23.98 -23.82 -0.83
N LEU A 115 23.42 -24.23 -1.96
CA LEU A 115 24.11 -25.07 -2.95
C LEU A 115 25.25 -24.33 -3.65
N ILE A 116 25.08 -23.03 -3.98
CA ILE A 116 26.10 -22.18 -4.60
C ILE A 116 27.34 -22.12 -3.68
N VAL A 117 27.16 -21.78 -2.40
CA VAL A 117 28.23 -21.65 -1.44
C VAL A 117 28.87 -23.03 -1.18
N TYR A 118 28.07 -24.05 -0.91
CA TYR A 118 28.60 -25.40 -0.65
C TYR A 118 29.41 -25.95 -1.82
N ARG A 119 28.93 -25.78 -3.05
CA ARG A 119 29.62 -26.30 -4.24
C ARG A 119 31.02 -25.71 -4.44
N THR A 120 31.15 -24.42 -4.13
CA THR A 120 32.39 -23.66 -4.34
C THR A 120 33.38 -23.75 -3.15
N THR A 121 32.87 -23.87 -1.94
CA THR A 121 33.70 -23.85 -0.73
C THR A 121 33.87 -25.22 -0.07
N ARG A 122 32.99 -26.19 -0.38
CA ARG A 122 32.86 -27.49 0.25
C ARG A 122 32.60 -27.42 1.78
N ASP A 123 32.15 -26.27 2.25
CA ASP A 123 31.82 -26.03 3.66
C ASP A 123 30.31 -26.06 3.87
N ARG A 124 29.80 -27.04 4.64
CA ARG A 124 28.38 -27.21 4.94
C ARG A 124 27.82 -26.09 5.80
N VAL A 125 28.64 -25.63 6.78
CA VAL A 125 28.20 -24.55 7.68
C VAL A 125 28.03 -23.27 6.89
N ALA A 126 29.01 -22.93 6.06
CA ALA A 126 28.94 -21.76 5.19
C ALA A 126 27.74 -21.82 4.21
N GLY A 127 27.53 -23.00 3.61
CA GLY A 127 26.39 -23.22 2.73
C GLY A 127 25.06 -22.98 3.43
N LEU A 128 24.82 -23.70 4.54
CA LEU A 128 23.57 -23.55 5.32
C LEU A 128 23.37 -22.10 5.77
N SER A 129 24.42 -21.43 6.22
CA SER A 129 24.34 -20.05 6.69
C SER A 129 23.87 -19.08 5.60
N ALA A 130 24.27 -19.27 4.34
CA ALA A 130 23.85 -18.41 3.25
C ALA A 130 22.33 -18.39 3.06
N GLY A 131 21.69 -19.55 3.03
CA GLY A 131 20.24 -19.65 2.89
C GLY A 131 19.48 -19.26 4.16
N LEU A 132 20.00 -19.60 5.34
CA LEU A 132 19.34 -19.26 6.61
C LEU A 132 19.37 -17.76 6.88
N VAL A 133 20.47 -17.07 6.58
CA VAL A 133 20.56 -15.60 6.68
C VAL A 133 19.54 -14.95 5.72
N PHE A 134 19.41 -15.45 4.51
CA PHE A 134 18.39 -14.96 3.55
C PHE A 134 16.97 -15.10 4.11
N LEU A 135 16.61 -16.27 4.64
CA LEU A 135 15.26 -16.50 5.21
C LEU A 135 15.00 -15.70 6.50
N ALA A 136 16.04 -15.23 7.19
CA ALA A 136 15.88 -14.41 8.38
C ALA A 136 15.58 -12.94 8.10
N PHE A 137 15.75 -12.46 6.87
CA PHE A 137 15.43 -11.06 6.54
C PHE A 137 13.93 -10.76 6.70
N PRO A 138 13.54 -9.73 7.46
CA PRO A 138 12.14 -9.39 7.65
C PRO A 138 11.42 -9.08 6.33
N PHE A 139 12.11 -8.46 5.37
CA PHE A 139 11.61 -8.18 4.03
C PHE A 139 11.29 -9.46 3.23
N VAL A 140 12.13 -10.49 3.39
CA VAL A 140 11.91 -11.82 2.77
C VAL A 140 10.72 -12.50 3.42
N VAL A 141 10.65 -12.50 4.76
CA VAL A 141 9.51 -13.11 5.49
C VAL A 141 8.21 -12.44 5.10
N PHE A 142 8.16 -11.11 5.14
CA PHE A 142 6.96 -10.32 4.82
C PHE A 142 6.49 -10.54 3.39
N TRP A 143 7.42 -10.52 2.40
CA TRP A 143 7.05 -10.56 0.98
C TRP A 143 6.85 -11.97 0.42
N SER A 144 7.45 -12.97 1.06
CA SER A 144 7.48 -14.36 0.56
C SER A 144 6.12 -15.01 0.34
N PRO A 145 5.05 -14.75 1.13
CA PRO A 145 3.76 -15.38 0.91
C PRO A 145 2.82 -14.58 0.00
N LEU A 146 3.22 -13.39 -0.47
CA LEU A 146 2.35 -12.57 -1.32
C LEU A 146 2.28 -13.14 -2.73
N LEU A 147 1.12 -13.03 -3.35
CA LEU A 147 0.93 -13.35 -4.76
C LEU A 147 1.60 -12.26 -5.60
N ARG A 148 2.95 -12.33 -5.70
CA ARG A 148 3.78 -11.33 -6.39
C ARG A 148 4.84 -12.02 -7.24
N ILE A 149 5.25 -11.32 -8.28
CA ILE A 149 6.21 -11.82 -9.29
C ILE A 149 7.62 -12.07 -8.74
N ASP A 150 7.98 -11.48 -7.62
CA ASP A 150 9.35 -11.27 -7.17
C ASP A 150 10.07 -12.54 -6.81
N MET A 151 9.42 -13.44 -6.04
CA MET A 151 10.05 -14.68 -5.57
C MET A 151 10.30 -15.67 -6.69
N LEU A 152 9.43 -15.71 -7.72
CA LEU A 152 9.67 -16.53 -8.91
C LEU A 152 10.89 -16.00 -9.69
N ALA A 153 10.97 -14.67 -9.89
CA ALA A 153 12.10 -14.07 -10.59
C ALA A 153 13.43 -14.32 -9.83
N LEU A 154 13.42 -14.19 -8.50
CA LEU A 154 14.58 -14.48 -7.66
C LEU A 154 14.99 -15.95 -7.75
N ALA A 155 14.06 -16.88 -7.64
CA ALA A 155 14.35 -18.30 -7.72
C ALA A 155 14.91 -18.71 -9.09
N LEU A 156 14.36 -18.17 -10.18
CA LEU A 156 14.84 -18.40 -11.54
C LEU A 156 16.26 -17.85 -11.74
N SER A 157 16.54 -16.63 -11.28
CA SER A 157 17.85 -16.00 -11.38
C SER A 157 18.91 -16.76 -10.59
N LEU A 158 18.62 -17.12 -9.32
CA LEU A 158 19.52 -17.93 -8.49
C LEU A 158 19.65 -19.37 -9.00
N GLY A 159 18.58 -19.93 -9.54
CA GLY A 159 18.62 -21.23 -10.22
C GLY A 159 19.56 -21.23 -11.42
N GLY A 160 19.56 -20.16 -12.22
CA GLY A 160 20.51 -19.94 -13.31
C GLY A 160 21.97 -19.88 -12.83
N LEU A 161 22.24 -19.12 -11.74
CA LEU A 161 23.57 -19.05 -11.12
C LEU A 161 24.00 -20.40 -10.53
N CYS A 162 23.09 -21.10 -9.84
CA CYS A 162 23.35 -22.41 -9.29
C CYS A 162 23.72 -23.40 -10.39
N LEU A 163 22.95 -23.45 -11.46
CA LEU A 163 23.18 -24.34 -12.60
C LEU A 163 24.52 -24.04 -13.29
N LEU A 164 24.87 -22.75 -13.42
CA LEU A 164 26.17 -22.31 -13.99
C LEU A 164 27.37 -22.84 -13.19
N ILE A 165 27.25 -22.89 -11.87
CA ILE A 165 28.33 -23.35 -10.98
C ILE A 165 28.45 -24.87 -10.94
N TRP A 166 27.33 -25.58 -11.05
CA TRP A 166 27.30 -27.03 -10.96
C TRP A 166 27.67 -27.75 -12.27
N ARG A 167 27.50 -27.08 -13.42
CA ARG A 167 27.86 -27.65 -14.72
C ARG A 167 29.28 -27.27 -15.14
N PRO A 168 29.97 -28.14 -15.89
CA PRO A 168 31.22 -27.76 -16.55
C PRO A 168 30.95 -26.60 -17.53
N VAL A 169 31.90 -25.67 -17.59
CA VAL A 169 31.83 -24.55 -18.54
C VAL A 169 31.94 -25.06 -19.96
N SER A 170 30.83 -25.20 -20.65
CA SER A 170 30.74 -25.64 -22.02
C SER A 170 29.61 -24.90 -22.76
N SER A 171 29.75 -24.72 -24.06
CA SER A 171 28.75 -24.00 -24.88
C SER A 171 27.34 -24.59 -24.79
N ARG A 172 27.20 -25.92 -24.71
CA ARG A 172 25.91 -26.62 -24.54
C ARG A 172 25.30 -26.39 -23.16
N GLY A 173 26.13 -26.23 -22.11
CA GLY A 173 25.70 -25.97 -20.74
C GLY A 173 25.13 -24.56 -20.52
N LEU A 174 25.42 -23.59 -21.40
CA LEU A 174 25.00 -22.21 -21.26
C LEU A 174 23.53 -21.95 -21.62
N LEU A 175 22.95 -22.72 -22.54
CA LEU A 175 21.57 -22.50 -22.98
C LEU A 175 20.56 -22.61 -21.81
N PRO A 176 20.54 -23.64 -20.97
CA PRO A 176 19.61 -23.70 -19.84
C PRO A 176 19.87 -22.61 -18.79
N VAL A 177 21.11 -22.14 -18.62
CA VAL A 177 21.42 -20.97 -17.79
C VAL A 177 20.81 -19.72 -18.38
N ALA A 178 21.00 -19.48 -19.68
CA ALA A 178 20.41 -18.34 -20.39
C ALA A 178 18.88 -18.35 -20.31
N LEU A 179 18.24 -19.52 -20.51
CA LEU A 179 16.79 -19.67 -20.40
C LEU A 179 16.26 -19.29 -19.00
N LEU A 180 16.95 -19.71 -17.92
CA LEU A 180 16.55 -19.34 -16.56
C LEU A 180 16.73 -17.85 -16.29
N LEU A 181 17.83 -17.23 -16.75
CA LEU A 181 18.06 -15.81 -16.61
C LEU A 181 17.03 -14.99 -17.42
N VAL A 182 16.71 -15.39 -18.65
CA VAL A 182 15.68 -14.75 -19.48
C VAL A 182 14.30 -14.95 -18.85
N ALA A 183 13.98 -16.12 -18.32
CA ALA A 183 12.74 -16.37 -17.61
C ALA A 183 12.61 -15.47 -16.36
N ALA A 184 13.70 -15.24 -15.62
CA ALA A 184 13.70 -14.27 -14.52
C ALA A 184 13.37 -12.85 -14.99
N ILE A 185 13.98 -12.40 -16.09
CA ILE A 185 13.73 -11.07 -16.70
C ILE A 185 12.26 -10.97 -17.17
N TYR A 186 11.73 -12.06 -17.79
CA TYR A 186 10.35 -12.13 -18.27
C TYR A 186 9.31 -12.44 -17.16
N THR A 187 9.80 -12.61 -15.93
CA THR A 187 8.98 -12.55 -14.72
C THR A 187 8.98 -11.13 -14.14
N ARG A 188 10.18 -10.51 -14.02
CA ARG A 188 10.35 -9.15 -13.56
C ARG A 188 11.59 -8.52 -14.18
N GLN A 189 11.40 -7.43 -14.93
CA GLN A 189 12.47 -6.79 -15.73
C GLN A 189 13.69 -6.34 -14.92
N SER A 190 13.54 -5.97 -13.63
CA SER A 190 14.64 -5.55 -12.76
C SER A 190 15.69 -6.63 -12.49
N TYR A 191 15.34 -7.92 -12.68
CA TYR A 191 16.26 -9.05 -12.55
C TYR A 191 17.23 -9.21 -13.76
N GLY A 192 17.22 -8.27 -14.68
CA GLY A 192 18.15 -8.20 -15.79
C GLY A 192 19.56 -7.71 -15.43
N LEU A 193 19.83 -7.31 -14.17
CA LEU A 193 21.10 -6.72 -13.78
C LEU A 193 21.98 -7.66 -12.94
N ALA A 194 21.62 -7.98 -11.71
CA ALA A 194 22.54 -8.56 -10.75
C ALA A 194 22.99 -9.98 -11.10
N ALA A 195 22.04 -10.89 -11.37
CA ALA A 195 22.38 -12.27 -11.71
C ALA A 195 23.07 -12.41 -13.08
N PRO A 196 22.65 -11.74 -14.17
CA PRO A 196 23.39 -11.73 -15.42
C PRO A 196 24.81 -11.16 -15.30
N LEU A 197 24.99 -10.07 -14.55
CA LEU A 197 26.31 -9.49 -14.27
C LEU A 197 27.21 -10.49 -13.51
N ALA A 198 26.69 -11.13 -12.49
CA ALA A 198 27.42 -12.13 -11.71
C ALA A 198 27.82 -13.34 -12.57
N ALA A 199 26.90 -13.84 -13.39
CA ALA A 199 27.18 -14.93 -14.32
C ALA A 199 28.25 -14.55 -15.36
N PHE A 200 28.16 -13.34 -15.91
CA PHE A 200 29.12 -12.82 -16.87
C PHE A 200 30.54 -12.71 -16.25
N VAL A 201 30.69 -12.06 -15.10
CA VAL A 201 31.98 -11.93 -14.41
C VAL A 201 32.54 -13.30 -13.98
N TRP A 202 31.68 -14.20 -13.49
CA TRP A 202 32.07 -15.57 -13.16
C TRP A 202 32.70 -16.30 -14.36
N LEU A 203 32.17 -16.12 -15.56
CA LEU A 203 32.68 -16.72 -16.78
C LEU A 203 33.91 -15.98 -17.31
N VAL A 204 33.95 -14.63 -17.27
CA VAL A 204 35.10 -13.84 -17.77
C VAL A 204 36.41 -14.31 -17.11
N VAL A 205 36.37 -14.55 -15.80
CA VAL A 205 37.57 -14.99 -15.03
C VAL A 205 38.03 -16.41 -15.43
N ARG A 206 37.17 -17.20 -16.09
CA ARG A 206 37.47 -18.60 -16.50
C ARG A 206 37.64 -18.76 -18.00
N ASP A 207 36.72 -18.23 -18.77
CA ASP A 207 36.70 -18.27 -20.22
C ASP A 207 35.83 -17.11 -20.74
N TRP A 208 36.45 -16.01 -21.13
CA TRP A 208 35.76 -14.81 -21.63
C TRP A 208 34.90 -15.09 -22.86
N ARG A 209 35.24 -16.12 -23.67
CA ARG A 209 34.44 -16.51 -24.85
C ARG A 209 33.09 -17.08 -24.43
N GLN A 210 33.06 -17.83 -23.34
CA GLN A 210 31.80 -18.34 -22.78
C GLN A 210 30.98 -17.22 -22.12
N ALA A 211 31.64 -16.23 -21.52
CA ALA A 211 30.96 -15.04 -21.01
C ALA A 211 30.24 -14.28 -22.14
N LEU A 212 30.93 -14.04 -23.24
CA LEU A 212 30.36 -13.38 -24.41
C LEU A 212 29.22 -14.22 -25.02
N ARG A 213 29.38 -15.54 -25.12
CA ARG A 213 28.30 -16.45 -25.58
C ARG A 213 27.06 -16.40 -24.67
N LEU A 214 27.25 -16.40 -23.36
CA LEU A 214 26.11 -16.26 -22.42
C LEU A 214 25.44 -14.92 -22.60
N ALA A 215 26.20 -13.82 -22.71
CA ALA A 215 25.65 -12.49 -22.91
C ALA A 215 24.83 -12.39 -24.21
N LEU A 216 25.37 -12.97 -25.31
CA LEU A 216 24.66 -13.04 -26.60
C LEU A 216 23.41 -13.93 -26.54
N LEU A 217 23.45 -15.04 -25.80
CA LEU A 217 22.27 -15.90 -25.61
C LEU A 217 21.19 -15.19 -24.79
N VAL A 218 21.54 -14.58 -23.65
CA VAL A 218 20.58 -13.86 -22.82
C VAL A 218 20.02 -12.65 -23.55
N GLY A 219 20.90 -11.82 -24.15
CA GLY A 219 20.50 -10.65 -24.91
C GLY A 219 19.68 -11.01 -26.16
N GLY A 220 20.12 -12.02 -26.93
CA GLY A 220 19.44 -12.46 -28.15
C GLY A 220 18.08 -13.09 -27.86
N LEU A 221 17.99 -14.02 -26.92
CA LEU A 221 16.70 -14.62 -26.52
C LEU A 221 15.75 -13.56 -25.93
N GLY A 222 16.29 -12.66 -25.08
CA GLY A 222 15.51 -11.57 -24.53
C GLY A 222 14.97 -10.64 -25.62
N ALA A 223 15.83 -10.22 -26.56
CA ALA A 223 15.42 -9.35 -27.67
C ALA A 223 14.39 -10.01 -28.59
N VAL A 224 14.56 -11.28 -28.93
CA VAL A 224 13.61 -12.01 -29.76
C VAL A 224 12.25 -12.12 -29.08
N LEU A 225 12.20 -12.49 -27.79
CA LEU A 225 10.95 -12.55 -27.03
C LEU A 225 10.29 -11.15 -26.91
N PHE A 226 11.10 -10.10 -26.70
CA PHE A 226 10.60 -8.73 -26.67
C PHE A 226 9.94 -8.37 -28.02
N LEU A 227 10.59 -8.62 -29.13
CA LEU A 227 10.07 -8.33 -30.47
C LEU A 227 8.78 -9.11 -30.75
N ILE A 228 8.75 -10.40 -30.39
CA ILE A 228 7.55 -11.24 -30.55
C ILE A 228 6.39 -10.67 -29.74
N LEU A 229 6.56 -10.42 -28.44
CA LEU A 229 5.52 -9.89 -27.57
C LEU A 229 5.05 -8.50 -28.02
N ASN A 230 5.99 -7.63 -28.37
CA ASN A 230 5.66 -6.28 -28.82
C ASN A 230 4.89 -6.26 -30.14
N THR A 231 5.24 -7.18 -31.07
CA THR A 231 4.53 -7.32 -32.36
C THR A 231 3.13 -7.92 -32.15
N LEU A 232 3.02 -8.98 -31.34
CA LEU A 232 1.72 -9.63 -31.05
C LEU A 232 0.75 -8.70 -30.32
N THR A 233 1.25 -7.75 -29.54
CA THR A 233 0.45 -6.78 -28.80
C THR A 233 0.36 -5.40 -29.49
N HIS A 234 0.78 -5.30 -30.75
CA HIS A 234 0.76 -4.03 -31.52
C HIS A 234 1.43 -2.86 -30.81
N GLY A 235 2.60 -3.10 -30.18
CA GLY A 235 3.34 -2.11 -29.39
C GLY A 235 2.93 -2.02 -27.92
N GLY A 236 1.88 -2.70 -27.52
CA GLY A 236 1.34 -2.68 -26.15
C GLY A 236 2.34 -3.17 -25.11
N PHE A 237 3.15 -4.17 -25.44
CA PHE A 237 4.16 -4.67 -24.51
C PHE A 237 5.18 -3.57 -24.17
N PHE A 238 5.71 -2.86 -25.16
CA PHE A 238 6.60 -1.72 -24.93
C PHE A 238 5.92 -0.61 -24.13
N PHE A 239 4.68 -0.27 -24.51
CA PHE A 239 3.92 0.78 -23.83
C PHE A 239 3.79 0.46 -22.32
N ASN A 240 3.32 -0.72 -21.95
CA ASN A 240 3.06 -1.08 -20.56
C ASN A 240 4.35 -1.24 -19.73
N ILE A 241 5.39 -1.88 -20.29
CA ILE A 241 6.63 -2.18 -19.55
C ILE A 241 7.56 -0.97 -19.44
N VAL A 242 7.56 -0.09 -20.45
CA VAL A 242 8.51 1.02 -20.54
C VAL A 242 7.81 2.37 -20.41
N THR A 243 6.83 2.66 -21.29
CA THR A 243 6.23 4.00 -21.40
C THR A 243 5.33 4.35 -20.24
N ALA A 244 4.58 3.37 -19.73
CA ALA A 244 3.67 3.57 -18.58
C ALA A 244 4.39 3.51 -17.23
N ASN A 245 5.68 3.15 -17.20
CA ASN A 245 6.46 3.11 -15.95
C ASN A 245 7.05 4.49 -15.62
N VAL A 246 6.17 5.43 -15.28
CA VAL A 246 6.48 6.88 -15.13
C VAL A 246 6.69 7.33 -13.69
N ASN A 247 6.68 6.41 -12.72
CA ASN A 247 6.75 6.73 -11.31
C ASN A 247 7.94 7.62 -10.97
N GLU A 248 7.67 8.74 -10.31
CA GLU A 248 8.68 9.71 -9.87
C GLU A 248 9.66 9.07 -8.88
N PHE A 249 10.93 9.43 -8.98
CA PHE A 249 11.94 9.03 -8.01
C PHE A 249 12.10 10.10 -6.93
N LYS A 250 11.88 9.72 -5.66
CA LYS A 250 12.04 10.59 -4.49
C LYS A 250 13.21 10.13 -3.62
N MET A 251 14.16 11.03 -3.40
CA MET A 251 15.35 10.72 -2.58
C MET A 251 14.98 10.39 -1.12
N ASP A 252 13.89 10.96 -0.61
CA ASP A 252 13.47 10.70 0.76
C ASP A 252 12.88 9.30 0.95
N LEU A 253 12.20 8.75 -0.09
CA LEU A 253 11.79 7.34 -0.08
C LEU A 253 13.01 6.40 -0.10
N LEU A 254 14.03 6.73 -0.90
CA LEU A 254 15.28 5.95 -0.88
C LEU A 254 15.92 5.99 0.51
N LYS A 255 16.08 7.18 1.12
CA LYS A 255 16.65 7.33 2.47
C LYS A 255 15.84 6.56 3.52
N TYR A 256 14.51 6.68 3.48
CA TYR A 256 13.61 5.97 4.40
C TYR A 256 13.81 4.45 4.31
N ASN A 257 13.72 3.87 3.11
CA ASN A 257 13.86 2.42 2.92
C ASN A 257 15.27 1.93 3.26
N TRP A 258 16.31 2.72 2.97
CA TRP A 258 17.68 2.42 3.34
C TRP A 258 17.89 2.43 4.86
N ASP A 259 17.25 3.37 5.55
CA ASP A 259 17.27 3.41 7.02
C ASP A 259 16.56 2.20 7.64
N GLN A 260 15.41 1.77 7.08
CA GLN A 260 14.75 0.52 7.50
C GLN A 260 15.65 -0.70 7.31
N LEU A 261 16.31 -0.82 6.15
CA LEU A 261 17.25 -1.89 5.88
C LEU A 261 18.42 -1.86 6.88
N ARG A 262 18.99 -0.69 7.14
CA ARG A 262 20.09 -0.51 8.10
C ARG A 262 19.64 -0.86 9.53
N LYS A 263 18.47 -0.43 9.94
CA LYS A 263 17.91 -0.76 11.27
C LYS A 263 17.70 -2.26 11.44
N ALA A 264 17.21 -2.94 10.43
CA ALA A 264 16.93 -4.37 10.48
C ALA A 264 18.21 -5.23 10.40
N ALA A 265 19.12 -4.93 9.48
CA ALA A 265 20.17 -5.86 9.04
C ALA A 265 21.59 -5.27 9.04
N LEU A 266 21.90 -4.32 9.94
CA LEU A 266 23.19 -3.62 9.99
C LEU A 266 24.38 -4.58 9.97
N ILE A 267 24.37 -5.61 10.82
CA ILE A 267 25.50 -6.55 10.96
C ILE A 267 25.71 -7.38 9.69
N PRO A 268 24.67 -8.05 9.12
CA PRO A 268 24.81 -8.74 7.83
C PRO A 268 25.29 -7.84 6.69
N LEU A 269 24.85 -6.58 6.64
CA LEU A 269 25.28 -5.59 5.64
C LEU A 269 26.77 -5.25 5.79
N TRP A 270 27.26 -5.05 7.02
CA TRP A 270 28.69 -4.83 7.25
C TRP A 270 29.53 -6.05 6.85
N ILE A 271 29.07 -7.26 7.17
CA ILE A 271 29.74 -8.51 6.78
C ILE A 271 29.78 -8.62 5.24
N ALA A 272 28.69 -8.27 4.55
CA ALA A 272 28.65 -8.25 3.11
C ALA A 272 29.60 -7.20 2.51
N GLY A 273 29.65 -5.98 3.06
CA GLY A 273 30.60 -4.95 2.67
C GLY A 273 32.06 -5.39 2.87
N PHE A 274 32.38 -5.99 4.02
CA PHE A 274 33.72 -6.56 4.30
C PHE A 274 34.10 -7.65 3.30
N SER A 275 33.13 -8.45 2.81
CA SER A 275 33.41 -9.49 1.82
C SER A 275 34.02 -8.94 0.53
N LEU A 276 33.64 -7.72 0.14
CA LEU A 276 34.16 -7.05 -1.06
C LEU A 276 35.62 -6.63 -0.92
N VAL A 277 36.02 -6.25 0.30
CA VAL A 277 37.35 -5.66 0.57
C VAL A 277 38.35 -6.74 1.03
N LEU A 278 37.92 -7.61 1.98
CA LEU A 278 38.86 -8.54 2.68
C LEU A 278 39.05 -9.86 1.95
N ILE A 279 38.19 -10.26 1.03
CA ILE A 279 38.20 -11.56 0.37
C ILE A 279 38.54 -11.49 -1.13
N PRO A 280 39.16 -10.42 -1.66
CA PRO A 280 39.36 -10.33 -3.10
C PRO A 280 40.27 -11.50 -3.55
N ARG A 281 39.78 -12.23 -4.56
CA ARG A 281 40.54 -13.32 -5.24
C ARG A 281 40.86 -14.57 -4.42
N TRP A 282 40.44 -14.67 -3.14
CA TRP A 282 40.70 -15.85 -2.33
C TRP A 282 40.03 -17.12 -2.89
N ASN A 283 38.79 -17.03 -3.30
CA ASN A 283 38.00 -18.16 -3.76
C ASN A 283 37.26 -17.80 -5.06
N PRO A 284 37.10 -18.76 -5.99
CA PRO A 284 36.27 -18.54 -7.17
C PRO A 284 34.87 -17.95 -6.90
N LEU A 285 34.31 -18.21 -5.72
CA LEU A 285 33.01 -17.67 -5.30
C LEU A 285 33.01 -16.14 -5.25
N TRP A 286 34.14 -15.49 -4.96
CA TRP A 286 34.21 -14.02 -4.96
C TRP A 286 33.85 -13.43 -6.33
N ALA A 287 34.27 -14.07 -7.43
CA ALA A 287 33.97 -13.62 -8.79
C ALA A 287 32.47 -13.71 -9.13
N LEU A 288 31.67 -14.39 -8.33
CA LEU A 288 30.20 -14.41 -8.42
C LEU A 288 29.57 -13.48 -7.38
N ALA A 289 29.97 -13.62 -6.11
CA ALA A 289 29.33 -12.94 -4.99
C ALA A 289 29.51 -11.42 -5.03
N ALA A 290 30.71 -10.92 -5.40
CA ALA A 290 30.97 -9.49 -5.46
C ALA A 290 30.16 -8.78 -6.55
N PRO A 291 30.15 -9.19 -7.83
CA PRO A 291 29.33 -8.56 -8.84
C PRO A 291 27.84 -8.75 -8.60
N TYR A 292 27.40 -9.87 -7.99
CA TYR A 292 26.02 -10.06 -7.57
C TYR A 292 25.60 -9.05 -6.51
N LEU A 293 26.43 -8.84 -5.47
CA LEU A 293 26.16 -7.86 -4.42
C LEU A 293 26.13 -6.43 -4.96
N ILE A 294 27.06 -6.08 -5.84
CA ILE A 294 27.08 -4.76 -6.50
C ILE A 294 25.82 -4.54 -7.35
N GLY A 295 25.49 -5.51 -8.22
CA GLY A 295 24.31 -5.42 -9.08
C GLY A 295 23.02 -5.35 -8.28
N ALA A 296 22.89 -6.16 -7.22
CA ALA A 296 21.73 -6.17 -6.33
C ALA A 296 21.60 -4.85 -5.54
N THR A 297 22.72 -4.23 -5.14
CA THR A 297 22.71 -2.92 -4.48
C THR A 297 22.23 -1.82 -5.44
N LEU A 298 22.68 -1.85 -6.70
CA LEU A 298 22.24 -0.91 -7.73
C LEU A 298 20.75 -1.09 -8.05
N SER A 299 20.29 -2.32 -8.17
CA SER A 299 18.85 -2.64 -8.32
C SER A 299 18.03 -2.12 -7.14
N ALA A 300 18.49 -2.37 -5.91
CA ALA A 300 17.83 -1.94 -4.69
C ALA A 300 17.73 -0.40 -4.57
N ALA A 301 18.66 0.36 -5.14
CA ALA A 301 18.62 1.81 -5.14
C ALA A 301 17.39 2.37 -5.88
N THR A 302 16.77 1.60 -6.77
CA THR A 302 15.53 2.00 -7.47
C THR A 302 14.28 2.00 -6.57
N ILE A 303 14.38 1.58 -5.31
CA ILE A 303 13.31 1.66 -4.30
C ILE A 303 12.86 3.09 -3.98
N GLY A 304 13.61 4.10 -4.42
CA GLY A 304 13.20 5.51 -4.31
C GLY A 304 12.05 5.92 -5.22
N LYS A 305 11.54 5.06 -6.10
CA LYS A 305 10.37 5.36 -6.94
C LYS A 305 9.08 5.30 -6.12
N ILE A 306 8.13 6.21 -6.38
CA ILE A 306 6.77 6.16 -5.80
C ILE A 306 6.13 4.81 -6.13
N GLY A 307 5.42 4.21 -5.17
CA GLY A 307 4.82 2.88 -5.29
C GLY A 307 5.80 1.72 -5.17
N SER A 308 7.09 1.97 -4.90
CA SER A 308 8.06 0.93 -4.58
C SER A 308 7.84 0.41 -3.15
N ASN A 309 8.13 -0.89 -2.94
CA ASN A 309 8.04 -1.51 -1.62
C ASN A 309 9.32 -2.34 -1.36
N VAL A 310 9.40 -3.00 -0.22
CA VAL A 310 10.56 -3.80 0.23
C VAL A 310 10.97 -4.93 -0.73
N ASN A 311 10.13 -5.28 -1.70
CA ASN A 311 10.44 -6.25 -2.76
C ASN A 311 11.67 -5.87 -3.60
N TYR A 312 12.01 -4.57 -3.69
CA TYR A 312 13.25 -4.11 -4.32
C TYR A 312 14.52 -4.50 -3.56
N LEU A 313 14.39 -4.86 -2.28
CA LEU A 313 15.49 -5.31 -1.43
C LEU A 313 15.73 -6.83 -1.49
N LEU A 314 14.86 -7.63 -2.07
CA LEU A 314 14.92 -9.10 -2.01
C LEU A 314 16.18 -9.68 -2.66
N GLU A 315 16.58 -9.16 -3.80
CA GLU A 315 17.80 -9.58 -4.48
C GLU A 315 19.06 -9.18 -3.67
N LEU A 316 19.03 -8.01 -3.01
CA LEU A 316 20.09 -7.59 -2.08
C LEU A 316 20.13 -8.51 -0.84
N CYS A 317 19.00 -8.91 -0.28
CA CYS A 317 18.95 -9.88 0.83
C CYS A 317 19.59 -11.22 0.43
N ALA A 318 19.33 -11.71 -0.79
CA ALA A 318 19.97 -12.90 -1.32
C ALA A 318 21.50 -12.73 -1.48
N ALA A 319 21.92 -11.56 -1.98
CA ALA A 319 23.33 -11.24 -2.15
C ALA A 319 24.07 -11.14 -0.79
N VAL A 320 23.43 -10.56 0.24
CA VAL A 320 23.97 -10.52 1.61
C VAL A 320 24.05 -11.93 2.20
N GLY A 321 23.06 -12.78 1.98
CA GLY A 321 23.12 -14.20 2.39
C GLY A 321 24.30 -14.94 1.75
N LEU A 322 24.49 -14.75 0.44
CA LEU A 322 25.64 -15.32 -0.30
C LEU A 322 26.98 -14.80 0.25
N ALA A 323 27.08 -13.50 0.52
CA ALA A 323 28.27 -12.89 1.11
C ALA A 323 28.56 -13.41 2.52
N ALA A 324 27.53 -13.57 3.36
CA ALA A 324 27.67 -14.13 4.70
C ALA A 324 28.26 -15.56 4.68
N GLY A 325 27.72 -16.43 3.81
CA GLY A 325 28.27 -17.76 3.58
C GLY A 325 29.73 -17.72 3.10
N THR A 326 30.06 -16.79 2.19
CA THR A 326 31.44 -16.60 1.70
C THR A 326 32.38 -16.19 2.81
N VAL A 327 32.01 -15.26 3.71
CA VAL A 327 32.81 -14.80 4.84
C VAL A 327 33.01 -15.92 5.84
N ILE A 328 31.99 -16.73 6.13
CA ILE A 328 32.12 -17.89 7.03
C ILE A 328 33.15 -18.88 6.45
N ALA A 329 33.04 -19.26 5.17
CA ALA A 329 33.98 -20.16 4.53
C ALA A 329 35.43 -19.62 4.56
N TRP A 330 35.60 -18.33 4.24
CA TRP A 330 36.88 -17.65 4.29
C TRP A 330 37.47 -17.64 5.68
N SER A 331 36.67 -17.32 6.71
CA SER A 331 37.15 -17.29 8.11
C SER A 331 37.68 -18.64 8.57
N ARG A 332 37.07 -19.74 8.14
CA ARG A 332 37.43 -21.08 8.50
C ARG A 332 38.76 -21.55 7.87
N VAL A 333 39.13 -20.95 6.76
CA VAL A 333 40.41 -21.28 6.08
C VAL A 333 41.54 -20.35 6.54
N HIS A 334 41.27 -19.05 6.70
CA HIS A 334 42.33 -18.05 6.89
C HIS A 334 42.56 -17.63 8.35
N LEU A 335 41.51 -17.74 9.20
CA LEU A 335 41.69 -17.41 10.61
C LEU A 335 42.22 -18.63 11.37
N SER A 336 43.46 -18.54 11.84
CA SER A 336 44.13 -19.61 12.59
C SER A 336 43.51 -19.82 13.97
N PHE A 337 43.01 -18.74 14.58
CA PHE A 337 42.39 -18.79 15.90
C PHE A 337 40.89 -19.08 15.82
N TYR A 338 40.45 -20.18 16.44
CA TYR A 338 39.05 -20.56 16.54
C TYR A 338 38.19 -19.48 17.20
N SER A 339 38.77 -18.69 18.12
CA SER A 339 38.07 -17.56 18.74
C SER A 339 37.66 -16.47 17.75
N LEU A 340 38.48 -16.18 16.71
CA LEU A 340 38.14 -15.22 15.66
C LEU A 340 37.06 -15.76 14.71
N ARG A 341 37.05 -17.08 14.44
CA ARG A 341 35.98 -17.74 13.70
C ARG A 341 34.65 -17.65 14.45
N ALA A 342 34.70 -17.90 15.77
CA ALA A 342 33.56 -17.78 16.66
C ALA A 342 32.95 -16.35 16.62
N VAL A 343 33.78 -15.30 16.59
CA VAL A 343 33.33 -13.91 16.51
C VAL A 343 32.46 -13.68 15.27
N VAL A 344 32.83 -14.19 14.09
CA VAL A 344 32.04 -14.05 12.85
C VAL A 344 30.66 -14.68 13.02
N LEU A 345 30.60 -15.89 13.59
CA LEU A 345 29.32 -16.60 13.80
C LEU A 345 28.49 -15.95 14.89
N VAL A 346 29.09 -15.45 15.96
CA VAL A 346 28.39 -14.68 17.02
C VAL A 346 27.78 -13.40 16.45
N LEU A 347 28.55 -12.63 15.67
CA LEU A 347 28.04 -11.42 15.02
C LEU A 347 26.86 -11.74 14.11
N LEU A 348 26.96 -12.81 13.32
CA LEU A 348 25.83 -13.25 12.47
C LEU A 348 24.63 -13.70 13.30
N ALA A 349 24.84 -14.42 14.41
CA ALA A 349 23.76 -14.81 15.30
C ALA A 349 23.02 -13.59 15.88
N PHE A 350 23.75 -12.58 16.36
CA PHE A 350 23.15 -11.32 16.79
C PHE A 350 22.45 -10.58 15.65
N GLY A 351 23.03 -10.60 14.43
CA GLY A 351 22.42 -10.06 13.23
C GLY A 351 21.07 -10.71 12.92
N VAL A 352 21.03 -12.05 12.94
CA VAL A 352 19.79 -12.82 12.74
C VAL A 352 18.77 -12.52 13.85
N GLY A 353 19.19 -12.51 15.12
CA GLY A 353 18.30 -12.16 16.24
C GLY A 353 17.69 -10.76 16.10
N ARG A 354 18.49 -9.79 15.62
CA ARG A 354 18.02 -8.44 15.33
C ARG A 354 17.01 -8.41 14.18
N MET A 355 17.25 -9.18 13.10
CA MET A 355 16.32 -9.31 11.98
C MET A 355 14.98 -9.92 12.42
N VAL A 356 15.02 -10.97 13.26
CA VAL A 356 13.80 -11.58 13.83
C VAL A 356 13.02 -10.57 14.68
N ARG A 357 13.72 -9.76 15.48
CA ARG A 357 13.06 -8.71 16.27
C ARG A 357 12.44 -7.64 15.39
N ALA A 358 13.12 -7.21 14.33
CA ALA A 358 12.59 -6.21 13.37
C ALA A 358 11.37 -6.73 12.60
N LEU A 359 11.13 -8.04 12.56
CA LEU A 359 9.96 -8.61 11.89
C LEU A 359 8.64 -8.14 12.52
N GLN A 360 8.61 -7.74 13.78
CA GLN A 360 7.42 -7.21 14.44
C GLN A 360 6.86 -5.98 13.72
N ASP A 361 7.75 -5.15 13.13
CA ASP A 361 7.37 -3.94 12.38
C ASP A 361 6.68 -4.28 11.04
N PHE A 362 6.82 -5.51 10.54
CA PHE A 362 6.27 -5.96 9.26
C PHE A 362 5.10 -6.94 9.40
N THR A 363 4.89 -7.53 10.57
CA THR A 363 3.83 -8.53 10.79
C THR A 363 2.52 -7.94 11.31
N GLY A 364 2.53 -6.67 11.69
CA GLY A 364 1.35 -5.95 12.20
C GLY A 364 0.19 -5.98 11.21
N ASP A 365 0.45 -5.64 9.96
CA ASP A 365 -0.54 -5.59 8.88
C ASP A 365 -1.30 -6.92 8.69
N LEU A 366 -0.60 -8.07 8.66
CA LEU A 366 -1.27 -9.36 8.57
C LEU A 366 -2.17 -9.64 9.79
N ARG A 367 -1.75 -9.24 10.98
CA ARG A 367 -2.53 -9.41 12.21
C ARG A 367 -3.80 -8.56 12.16
N GLU A 368 -3.70 -7.30 11.74
CA GLU A 368 -4.83 -6.38 11.57
C GLU A 368 -5.80 -6.92 10.52
N ARG A 369 -5.34 -7.32 9.33
CA ARG A 369 -6.18 -7.92 8.28
C ARG A 369 -6.88 -9.20 8.74
N ARG A 370 -6.21 -10.04 9.51
CA ARG A 370 -6.82 -11.24 10.10
C ARG A 370 -7.85 -10.91 11.18
N ALA A 371 -7.60 -9.90 12.00
CA ALA A 371 -8.57 -9.41 12.98
C ALA A 371 -9.83 -8.83 12.31
N ALA A 372 -9.65 -8.16 11.15
CA ALA A 372 -10.74 -7.59 10.36
C ALA A 372 -11.46 -8.62 9.46
N THR A 373 -11.15 -9.92 9.53
CA THR A 373 -11.71 -10.95 8.61
C THR A 373 -13.25 -10.93 8.57
N ASN A 374 -13.92 -10.75 9.71
CA ASN A 374 -15.39 -10.69 9.75
C ASN A 374 -15.94 -9.43 9.04
N GLN A 375 -15.29 -8.27 9.20
CA GLN A 375 -15.66 -7.05 8.51
C GLN A 375 -15.36 -7.15 7.01
N LEU A 376 -14.24 -7.78 6.64
CA LEU A 376 -13.92 -8.05 5.24
C LEU A 376 -14.93 -9.00 4.58
N SER A 377 -15.50 -9.95 5.32
CA SER A 377 -16.59 -10.79 4.79
C SER A 377 -17.89 -10.00 4.57
N GLN A 378 -18.14 -8.97 5.36
CA GLN A 378 -19.26 -8.04 5.10
C GLN A 378 -19.02 -7.22 3.83
N LEU A 379 -17.77 -6.73 3.63
CA LEU A 379 -17.41 -6.03 2.40
C LEU A 379 -17.53 -6.96 1.17
N GLU A 380 -17.13 -8.22 1.29
CA GLU A 380 -17.30 -9.22 0.23
C GLU A 380 -18.78 -9.43 -0.13
N SER A 381 -19.63 -9.58 0.88
CA SER A 381 -21.09 -9.70 0.69
C SER A 381 -21.68 -8.46 0.02
N PHE A 382 -21.28 -7.26 0.48
CA PHE A 382 -21.70 -6.01 -0.14
C PHE A 382 -21.31 -5.96 -1.63
N VAL A 383 -20.08 -6.34 -1.97
CA VAL A 383 -19.62 -6.38 -3.37
C VAL A 383 -20.40 -7.42 -4.18
N ALA A 384 -20.72 -8.59 -3.59
CA ALA A 384 -21.49 -9.64 -4.24
C ALA A 384 -22.94 -9.20 -4.56
N GLU A 385 -23.56 -8.48 -3.63
CA GLU A 385 -24.95 -8.03 -3.72
C GLU A 385 -25.12 -6.75 -4.56
N THR A 386 -24.01 -6.04 -4.84
CA THR A 386 -24.02 -4.80 -5.62
C THR A 386 -23.87 -5.10 -7.12
N PRO A 387 -24.93 -5.00 -7.93
CA PRO A 387 -24.84 -5.21 -9.37
C PRO A 387 -24.21 -3.99 -10.06
N GLY A 388 -23.50 -4.22 -11.18
CA GLY A 388 -22.89 -3.16 -11.99
C GLY A 388 -21.43 -2.86 -11.64
N PRO A 389 -20.83 -1.86 -12.29
CA PRO A 389 -19.42 -1.51 -12.09
C PRO A 389 -19.16 -0.96 -10.70
N ILE A 390 -18.06 -1.41 -10.09
CA ILE A 390 -17.58 -0.93 -8.80
C ILE A 390 -16.17 -0.41 -8.99
N LEU A 391 -15.88 0.80 -8.51
CA LEU A 391 -14.51 1.28 -8.34
C LEU A 391 -14.02 0.89 -6.94
N ALA A 392 -12.83 0.32 -6.87
CA ALA A 392 -12.21 -0.01 -5.59
C ALA A 392 -10.70 0.19 -5.67
N ASP A 393 -10.05 0.45 -4.53
CA ASP A 393 -8.59 0.54 -4.47
C ASP A 393 -7.97 -0.65 -3.70
N GLU A 394 -7.60 -0.54 -2.42
CA GLU A 394 -6.85 -1.56 -1.67
C GLU A 394 -7.50 -2.95 -1.74
N TYR A 395 -8.83 -2.99 -1.60
CA TYR A 395 -9.59 -4.24 -1.57
C TYR A 395 -10.29 -4.56 -2.91
N MET A 396 -9.77 -4.04 -4.04
CA MET A 396 -10.27 -4.44 -5.38
C MET A 396 -10.20 -5.96 -5.61
N GLY A 397 -9.41 -6.68 -4.80
CA GLY A 397 -9.40 -8.14 -4.76
C GLY A 397 -10.75 -8.78 -4.46
N MET A 398 -11.67 -8.07 -3.80
CA MET A 398 -13.05 -8.56 -3.61
C MET A 398 -13.78 -8.78 -4.94
N LEU A 399 -13.47 -7.97 -5.97
CA LEU A 399 -14.02 -8.14 -7.32
C LEU A 399 -13.45 -9.41 -7.98
N THR A 400 -12.13 -9.56 -7.96
CA THR A 400 -11.45 -10.70 -8.60
C THR A 400 -11.73 -12.02 -7.90
N LEU A 401 -11.96 -12.04 -6.58
CA LEU A 401 -12.42 -13.22 -5.85
C LEU A 401 -13.75 -13.76 -6.38
N GLN A 402 -14.63 -12.87 -6.84
CA GLN A 402 -15.93 -13.19 -7.42
C GLN A 402 -15.88 -13.38 -8.95
N GLY A 403 -14.70 -13.37 -9.55
CA GLY A 403 -14.52 -13.47 -11.00
C GLY A 403 -14.96 -12.21 -11.76
N ARG A 404 -15.12 -11.07 -11.08
CA ARG A 404 -15.43 -9.77 -11.70
C ARG A 404 -14.13 -9.09 -12.11
N PRO A 405 -14.02 -8.58 -13.35
CA PRO A 405 -12.83 -7.85 -13.81
C PRO A 405 -12.73 -6.49 -13.09
N LEU A 406 -11.49 -6.00 -12.98
CA LEU A 406 -11.24 -4.65 -12.48
C LEU A 406 -11.61 -3.63 -13.54
N PHE A 407 -12.31 -2.57 -13.13
CA PHE A 407 -12.59 -1.44 -13.99
C PHE A 407 -11.38 -0.51 -14.13
N ILE A 408 -10.60 -0.41 -13.04
CA ILE A 408 -9.47 0.50 -12.92
C ILE A 408 -8.37 -0.09 -12.02
N GLN A 409 -7.14 0.31 -12.27
CA GLN A 409 -6.01 0.21 -11.33
C GLN A 409 -5.67 1.64 -10.85
N PRO A 410 -6.21 2.09 -9.71
CA PRO A 410 -6.16 3.50 -9.32
C PRO A 410 -4.75 4.07 -9.25
N PHE A 411 -3.80 3.36 -8.67
CA PHE A 411 -2.42 3.83 -8.55
C PHE A 411 -1.78 4.07 -9.92
N GLU A 412 -1.87 3.09 -10.83
CA GLU A 412 -1.21 3.12 -12.13
C GLU A 412 -1.76 4.25 -13.01
N VAL A 413 -3.09 4.40 -13.07
CA VAL A 413 -3.71 5.44 -13.91
C VAL A 413 -3.53 6.84 -13.31
N THR A 414 -3.52 6.97 -11.98
CA THR A 414 -3.20 8.24 -11.32
C THR A 414 -1.77 8.69 -11.64
N GLN A 415 -0.79 7.77 -11.61
CA GLN A 415 0.58 8.13 -12.02
C GLN A 415 0.66 8.54 -13.49
N LEU A 416 -0.13 7.91 -14.38
CA LEU A 416 -0.22 8.32 -15.79
C LEU A 416 -0.90 9.68 -15.95
N ALA A 417 -1.97 9.96 -15.20
CA ALA A 417 -2.64 11.25 -15.21
C ALA A 417 -1.71 12.37 -14.75
N LEU A 418 -1.02 12.19 -13.62
CA LEU A 418 -0.04 13.14 -13.12
C LEU A 418 1.14 13.38 -14.07
N ALA A 419 1.50 12.37 -14.87
CA ALA A 419 2.51 12.47 -15.92
C ALA A 419 1.97 13.03 -17.27
N GLY A 420 0.70 13.39 -17.37
CA GLY A 420 0.05 13.88 -18.60
C GLY A 420 -0.04 12.83 -19.72
N LYS A 421 -0.07 11.54 -19.37
CA LYS A 421 -0.10 10.42 -20.32
C LYS A 421 -1.45 9.70 -20.38
N TRP A 422 -2.35 10.08 -19.53
CA TRP A 422 -3.75 9.63 -19.53
C TRP A 422 -4.65 10.77 -19.13
N ASP A 423 -5.78 10.88 -19.82
CA ASP A 423 -6.79 11.91 -19.58
C ASP A 423 -7.74 11.42 -18.47
N GLN A 424 -7.62 12.00 -17.29
CA GLN A 424 -8.45 11.64 -16.14
C GLN A 424 -9.88 12.15 -16.25
N ASP A 425 -10.15 13.13 -17.13
CA ASP A 425 -11.50 13.70 -17.29
C ASP A 425 -12.49 12.63 -17.76
N ILE A 426 -12.01 11.64 -18.50
CA ILE A 426 -12.80 10.48 -18.91
C ILE A 426 -13.42 9.75 -17.70
N LEU A 427 -12.62 9.48 -16.67
CA LEU A 427 -13.12 8.84 -15.44
C LEU A 427 -13.94 9.82 -14.59
N ILE A 428 -13.53 11.07 -14.51
CA ILE A 428 -14.25 12.12 -13.78
C ILE A 428 -15.66 12.29 -14.36
N ASP A 429 -15.80 12.28 -15.69
CA ASP A 429 -17.11 12.34 -16.35
C ASP A 429 -17.96 11.12 -16.03
N GLN A 430 -17.38 9.91 -16.04
CA GLN A 430 -18.10 8.68 -15.65
C GLN A 430 -18.57 8.73 -14.20
N ILE A 431 -17.72 9.24 -13.28
CA ILE A 431 -18.08 9.45 -11.88
C ILE A 431 -19.24 10.47 -11.78
N ASN A 432 -19.13 11.62 -12.45
CA ASN A 432 -20.17 12.65 -12.45
C ASN A 432 -21.49 12.16 -13.05
N ASN A 433 -21.42 11.29 -14.05
CA ASN A 433 -22.58 10.63 -14.67
C ASN A 433 -23.15 9.47 -13.85
N LYS A 434 -22.53 9.14 -12.70
CA LYS A 434 -22.96 8.07 -11.78
C LYS A 434 -22.99 6.69 -12.44
N GLU A 435 -22.01 6.39 -13.29
CA GLU A 435 -21.92 5.11 -14.01
C GLU A 435 -21.57 3.93 -13.08
N PHE A 436 -21.09 4.21 -11.88
CA PHE A 436 -20.68 3.19 -10.91
C PHE A 436 -21.80 2.92 -9.89
N ALA A 437 -22.05 1.65 -9.63
CA ALA A 437 -22.97 1.23 -8.58
C ALA A 437 -22.44 1.56 -7.18
N SER A 438 -21.11 1.43 -7.00
CA SER A 438 -20.44 1.78 -5.75
C SER A 438 -18.99 2.16 -6.01
N ILE A 439 -18.45 2.97 -5.08
CA ILE A 439 -17.01 3.33 -5.01
C ILE A 439 -16.51 3.00 -3.60
N ILE A 440 -15.41 2.26 -3.52
CA ILE A 440 -14.85 1.75 -2.27
C ILE A 440 -13.43 2.28 -2.12
N LEU A 441 -13.20 3.19 -1.17
CA LEU A 441 -11.92 3.87 -0.94
C LEU A 441 -11.33 3.47 0.41
N TYR A 442 -10.08 3.04 0.43
CA TYR A 442 -9.37 2.71 1.66
C TYR A 442 -8.81 3.97 2.32
N ASP A 443 -9.23 4.26 3.54
CA ASP A 443 -8.89 5.48 4.27
C ASP A 443 -7.46 5.43 4.84
N ARG A 444 -6.47 5.85 4.05
CA ARG A 444 -5.05 5.84 4.44
C ARG A 444 -4.31 7.07 3.87
N PRO A 445 -3.17 7.47 4.50
CA PRO A 445 -2.39 8.63 4.08
C PRO A 445 -1.90 8.62 2.62
N TRP A 446 -1.78 7.45 2.01
CA TRP A 446 -1.35 7.31 0.60
C TRP A 446 -2.49 7.34 -0.42
N LEU A 447 -3.70 7.69 -0.02
CA LEU A 447 -4.86 7.78 -0.91
C LEU A 447 -4.58 8.68 -2.13
N ASN A 448 -3.89 9.81 -1.92
CA ASN A 448 -3.54 10.74 -3.01
C ASN A 448 -2.51 10.18 -4.03
N GLU A 449 -1.85 9.08 -3.72
CA GLU A 449 -1.03 8.36 -4.70
C GLU A 449 -1.90 7.51 -5.65
N ARG A 450 -3.15 7.25 -5.26
CA ARG A 450 -4.11 6.40 -5.99
C ARG A 450 -5.25 7.18 -6.64
N TRP A 451 -5.58 8.33 -6.11
CA TRP A 451 -6.68 9.18 -6.60
C TRP A 451 -6.23 10.63 -6.63
N THR A 452 -6.45 11.31 -7.75
CA THR A 452 -6.19 12.75 -7.82
C THR A 452 -7.21 13.53 -6.99
N PRO A 453 -6.88 14.76 -6.55
CA PRO A 453 -7.84 15.63 -5.87
C PRO A 453 -9.14 15.85 -6.68
N GLU A 454 -9.01 15.93 -8.02
CA GLU A 454 -10.13 16.12 -8.93
C GLU A 454 -11.06 14.90 -8.96
N MET A 455 -10.48 13.68 -8.99
CA MET A 455 -11.26 12.44 -8.90
C MET A 455 -11.98 12.33 -7.55
N LEU A 456 -11.30 12.62 -6.43
CA LEU A 456 -11.90 12.62 -5.09
C LEU A 456 -13.01 13.66 -4.96
N SER A 457 -12.83 14.84 -5.55
CA SER A 457 -13.87 15.88 -5.60
C SER A 457 -15.09 15.42 -6.38
N ALA A 458 -14.91 14.76 -7.54
CA ALA A 458 -16.00 14.22 -8.34
C ALA A 458 -16.77 13.12 -7.58
N ILE A 459 -16.05 12.23 -6.86
CA ILE A 459 -16.68 11.20 -6.02
C ILE A 459 -17.54 11.85 -4.95
N ASN A 460 -16.99 12.78 -4.18
CA ASN A 460 -17.71 13.45 -3.11
C ASN A 460 -18.93 14.28 -3.61
N LYS A 461 -18.86 14.77 -4.84
CA LYS A 461 -19.96 15.52 -5.45
C LYS A 461 -21.12 14.62 -5.91
N SER A 462 -20.82 13.41 -6.39
CA SER A 462 -21.77 12.56 -7.12
C SER A 462 -22.21 11.32 -6.35
N TYR A 463 -21.47 10.94 -5.30
CA TYR A 463 -21.70 9.75 -4.48
C TYR A 463 -21.80 10.12 -3.00
N ARG A 464 -22.64 9.40 -2.25
CA ARG A 464 -22.74 9.53 -0.80
C ARG A 464 -22.02 8.40 -0.09
N LEU A 465 -21.38 8.71 1.00
CA LEU A 465 -20.87 7.72 1.95
C LEU A 465 -22.08 6.99 2.58
N VAL A 466 -22.12 5.68 2.48
CA VAL A 466 -23.20 4.86 3.06
C VAL A 466 -22.72 3.99 4.19
N ASP A 467 -21.43 3.62 4.21
CA ASP A 467 -20.87 2.76 5.26
C ASP A 467 -19.34 2.90 5.33
N ILE A 468 -18.76 2.45 6.45
CA ILE A 468 -17.32 2.28 6.63
C ILE A 468 -17.08 0.85 7.10
N ILE A 469 -16.61 0.00 6.19
CA ILE A 469 -16.39 -1.42 6.45
C ILE A 469 -14.89 -1.73 6.39
N ALA A 470 -14.30 -2.22 7.47
CA ALA A 470 -12.86 -2.53 7.56
C ALA A 470 -11.98 -1.37 7.03
N GLU A 471 -12.24 -0.16 7.53
CA GLU A 471 -11.55 1.10 7.13
C GLU A 471 -11.73 1.47 5.64
N ASN A 472 -12.66 0.84 4.95
CA ASN A 472 -13.04 1.24 3.59
C ASN A 472 -14.29 2.08 3.63
N ARG A 473 -14.22 3.27 3.08
CA ARG A 473 -15.36 4.15 2.84
C ARG A 473 -16.13 3.63 1.63
N VAL A 474 -17.38 3.25 1.84
CA VAL A 474 -18.27 2.72 0.81
C VAL A 474 -19.22 3.83 0.36
N TYR A 475 -19.13 4.18 -0.91
CA TYR A 475 -19.97 5.21 -1.52
C TYR A 475 -20.93 4.56 -2.52
N THR A 476 -22.16 5.07 -2.59
CA THR A 476 -23.14 4.71 -3.62
C THR A 476 -23.62 5.97 -4.35
N SER A 477 -24.02 5.82 -5.61
CA SER A 477 -24.64 6.92 -6.33
C SER A 477 -25.95 7.33 -5.63
N PHE A 478 -26.23 8.60 -5.62
CA PHE A 478 -27.49 9.09 -5.09
C PHE A 478 -28.15 10.03 -6.10
N GLU A 479 -29.47 9.99 -6.12
CA GLU A 479 -30.25 11.09 -6.64
C GLU A 479 -30.63 12.00 -5.47
N PRO A 480 -30.46 13.32 -5.59
CA PRO A 480 -30.92 14.21 -4.55
C PRO A 480 -32.38 13.90 -4.28
N ALA A 481 -32.70 13.47 -3.07
CA ALA A 481 -34.08 13.42 -2.68
C ALA A 481 -34.62 14.84 -2.86
N VAL A 482 -35.74 14.99 -3.55
CA VAL A 482 -36.50 16.28 -3.60
C VAL A 482 -37.02 16.47 -2.19
N THR A 483 -36.17 16.95 -1.30
CA THR A 483 -36.57 17.29 0.05
C THR A 483 -37.24 18.63 0.00
N THR A 484 -38.48 18.69 0.47
CA THR A 484 -39.16 19.94 0.71
C THR A 484 -38.28 20.75 1.67
N ARG A 485 -37.90 21.95 1.26
CA ARG A 485 -37.07 22.84 2.07
C ARG A 485 -37.72 23.04 3.43
N ILE A 486 -37.00 22.66 4.51
CA ILE A 486 -37.49 22.80 5.87
C ILE A 486 -36.66 23.90 6.52
N GLU A 487 -37.27 25.07 6.75
CA GLU A 487 -36.61 26.20 7.41
C GLU A 487 -36.62 26.08 8.95
N ALA A 488 -37.66 25.46 9.49
CA ALA A 488 -37.81 25.16 10.90
C ALA A 488 -38.77 24.00 11.09
N CYS A 489 -38.59 23.22 12.16
CA CYS A 489 -39.54 22.18 12.56
C CYS A 489 -40.69 22.79 13.39
N PRO A 490 -41.93 22.30 13.25
CA PRO A 490 -43.02 22.72 14.11
C PRO A 490 -42.69 22.54 15.59
N ALA A 491 -42.97 23.53 16.42
CA ALA A 491 -42.63 23.55 17.86
C ALA A 491 -41.13 23.54 18.24
N ALA A 492 -40.25 23.71 17.26
CA ALA A 492 -38.83 23.93 17.53
C ALA A 492 -38.59 25.29 18.24
N LYS A 493 -37.67 25.30 19.17
CA LYS A 493 -37.22 26.56 19.82
C LYS A 493 -36.06 27.20 19.05
N TRP A 494 -35.25 26.39 18.39
CA TRP A 494 -34.20 26.78 17.46
C TRP A 494 -34.60 26.47 16.02
N ARG A 495 -34.19 27.34 15.11
CA ARG A 495 -34.31 27.08 13.67
C ARG A 495 -33.20 26.12 13.18
N LEU A 496 -33.35 25.56 11.99
CA LEU A 496 -32.27 24.83 11.35
C LEU A 496 -31.10 25.76 11.01
N PRO A 497 -29.84 25.32 11.18
CA PRO A 497 -28.68 26.15 10.88
C PRO A 497 -28.45 26.31 9.37
N SER A 498 -29.03 25.45 8.52
CA SER A 498 -28.81 25.47 7.10
C SER A 498 -30.01 24.91 6.32
N ASP A 499 -30.18 25.39 5.10
CA ASP A 499 -31.14 24.86 4.11
C ASP A 499 -30.52 23.65 3.42
N ALA A 500 -30.37 22.56 4.13
CA ALA A 500 -29.77 21.35 3.61
C ALA A 500 -30.75 20.62 2.66
N SER A 501 -30.30 20.36 1.43
CA SER A 501 -31.07 19.64 0.42
C SER A 501 -30.85 18.13 0.43
N LEU A 502 -29.76 17.65 1.03
CA LEU A 502 -29.43 16.23 1.15
C LEU A 502 -30.03 15.59 2.40
N GLY A 503 -29.81 16.20 3.55
CA GLY A 503 -30.26 15.63 4.79
C GLY A 503 -29.36 15.97 5.98
N LEU A 504 -29.48 15.18 7.03
CA LEU A 504 -28.69 15.31 8.23
C LEU A 504 -28.13 13.96 8.67
N GLU A 505 -26.99 14.01 9.34
CA GLU A 505 -26.36 12.89 10.02
C GLU A 505 -26.18 13.25 11.50
N TRP A 506 -26.41 12.28 12.39
CA TRP A 506 -26.12 12.41 13.82
C TRP A 506 -24.92 11.53 14.15
N SER A 507 -23.89 12.13 14.73
CA SER A 507 -22.68 11.45 15.15
C SER A 507 -22.22 11.96 16.49
N GLU A 508 -22.14 11.09 17.49
CA GLU A 508 -21.64 11.41 18.83
C GLU A 508 -22.17 12.73 19.43
N LYS A 509 -23.46 13.01 19.27
CA LYS A 509 -24.14 14.27 19.66
C LYS A 509 -23.77 15.48 18.80
N THR A 510 -23.19 15.29 17.64
CA THR A 510 -23.02 16.31 16.60
C THR A 510 -24.10 16.13 15.53
N LEU A 511 -24.64 17.21 15.01
CA LEU A 511 -25.51 17.17 13.82
C LEU A 511 -24.78 17.77 12.64
N ASP A 512 -24.68 16.99 11.57
CA ASP A 512 -24.17 17.42 10.27
C ASP A 512 -25.33 17.62 9.29
N PHE A 513 -25.43 18.83 8.73
CA PHE A 513 -26.43 19.23 7.75
C PHE A 513 -25.76 19.28 6.38
N PHE A 514 -26.20 18.43 5.48
CA PHE A 514 -25.57 18.23 4.17
C PHE A 514 -26.34 18.97 3.09
N GLY A 515 -25.62 19.77 2.34
CA GLY A 515 -26.13 20.46 1.18
C GLY A 515 -25.80 19.75 -0.14
N HIS A 516 -26.51 20.13 -1.20
CA HIS A 516 -26.23 19.74 -2.55
C HIS A 516 -26.21 20.97 -3.45
N GLY A 517 -25.09 21.18 -4.13
CA GLY A 517 -24.93 22.35 -4.99
C GLY A 517 -23.44 22.69 -5.17
N LYS A 518 -23.19 23.94 -5.53
CA LYS A 518 -21.84 24.48 -5.63
C LYS A 518 -21.33 24.86 -4.23
N GLU A 519 -20.06 24.64 -3.95
CA GLU A 519 -19.41 25.20 -2.77
C GLU A 519 -19.75 26.70 -2.64
N ASP A 520 -19.86 27.19 -1.42
CA ASP A 520 -20.23 28.57 -1.08
C ASP A 520 -21.67 28.97 -1.47
N SER A 521 -22.54 28.04 -1.85
CA SER A 521 -23.90 28.35 -2.30
C SER A 521 -24.99 28.11 -1.24
N ILE A 522 -24.77 27.25 -0.25
CA ILE A 522 -25.74 26.93 0.79
C ILE A 522 -25.41 27.71 2.06
N ALA A 523 -26.33 28.59 2.42
CA ALA A 523 -26.17 29.50 3.55
C ALA A 523 -26.25 28.79 4.90
N VAL A 524 -25.45 29.25 5.86
CA VAL A 524 -25.43 28.84 7.26
C VAL A 524 -25.90 30.01 8.12
N TYR A 525 -26.86 29.75 8.99
CA TYR A 525 -27.52 30.78 9.80
C TYR A 525 -27.42 30.49 11.29
N ALA A 526 -27.45 31.53 12.11
CA ALA A 526 -27.60 31.39 13.56
C ALA A 526 -28.95 30.74 13.92
N VAL A 527 -28.94 29.68 14.72
CA VAL A 527 -30.15 28.91 15.10
C VAL A 527 -31.05 29.70 16.04
N ALA A 528 -30.52 30.65 16.83
CA ALA A 528 -31.20 31.51 17.78
C ALA A 528 -30.41 32.82 18.00
N ASP A 529 -31.01 33.76 18.76
CA ASP A 529 -30.29 34.95 19.24
C ASP A 529 -29.12 34.54 20.13
N GLY A 530 -27.99 35.28 20.09
CA GLY A 530 -26.83 34.96 20.90
C GLY A 530 -25.64 35.92 20.73
N LEU A 531 -24.51 35.54 21.31
CA LEU A 531 -23.24 36.26 21.21
C LEU A 531 -22.21 35.45 20.48
N LEU A 532 -21.76 35.91 19.32
CA LEU A 532 -20.82 35.19 18.46
C LEU A 532 -19.37 35.50 18.85
N THR A 533 -18.57 34.45 18.89
CA THR A 533 -17.12 34.48 19.03
C THR A 533 -16.47 33.65 17.93
N ARG A 534 -15.44 34.22 17.30
CA ARG A 534 -14.59 33.49 16.33
C ARG A 534 -13.13 33.55 16.77
N LYS A 535 -12.52 32.42 17.09
CA LYS A 535 -11.09 32.38 17.46
C LYS A 535 -10.20 32.81 16.28
N PRO A 536 -8.99 33.39 16.54
CA PRO A 536 -8.11 33.89 15.48
C PRO A 536 -7.64 32.81 14.49
N ASP A 537 -7.55 31.57 14.92
CA ASP A 537 -7.11 30.40 14.16
C ASP A 537 -8.26 29.63 13.51
N TRP A 538 -9.51 30.04 13.70
CA TRP A 538 -10.67 29.34 13.12
C TRP A 538 -10.96 29.80 11.70
N VAL A 539 -10.67 28.97 10.73
CA VAL A 539 -10.93 29.23 9.31
C VAL A 539 -12.37 28.91 8.94
N ASP A 540 -12.91 27.80 9.46
CA ASP A 540 -14.19 27.20 9.05
C ASP A 540 -15.28 27.26 10.10
N ALA A 541 -15.03 27.80 11.29
CA ALA A 541 -15.96 27.72 12.42
C ALA A 541 -16.17 29.03 13.14
N VAL A 542 -17.37 29.16 13.74
CA VAL A 542 -17.74 30.19 14.74
C VAL A 542 -18.46 29.51 15.90
N ALA A 543 -18.39 30.10 17.07
CA ALA A 543 -19.19 29.68 18.24
C ALA A 543 -20.17 30.79 18.64
N ILE A 544 -21.37 30.40 19.05
CA ILE A 544 -22.38 31.35 19.54
C ILE A 544 -22.86 30.90 20.91
N LEU A 545 -22.87 31.81 21.86
CA LEU A 545 -23.45 31.64 23.19
C LEU A 545 -24.94 31.96 23.13
N HIS A 546 -25.77 30.92 23.25
CA HIS A 546 -27.23 31.03 23.24
C HIS A 546 -27.83 30.84 24.64
N GLU A 547 -29.04 31.29 24.87
CA GLU A 547 -29.86 30.84 25.99
C GLU A 547 -30.28 29.38 25.74
N ASP A 548 -30.24 28.55 26.81
CA ASP A 548 -30.75 27.18 26.73
C ASP A 548 -32.27 27.24 26.50
N PRO A 549 -32.78 26.70 25.38
CA PRO A 549 -34.20 26.74 25.11
C PRO A 549 -35.05 25.92 26.09
N SER A 550 -34.43 25.02 26.86
CA SER A 550 -35.11 24.18 27.87
C SER A 550 -35.12 24.85 29.24
N ASP A 551 -34.09 25.63 29.54
CA ASP A 551 -33.96 26.43 30.78
C ASP A 551 -33.30 27.78 30.48
N PRO A 552 -34.09 28.85 30.29
CA PRO A 552 -33.57 30.21 29.95
C PRO A 552 -32.63 30.81 31.00
N THR A 553 -32.50 30.24 32.19
CA THR A 553 -31.52 30.64 33.20
C THR A 553 -30.11 30.11 32.92
N ASN A 554 -30.01 29.16 32.07
CA ASN A 554 -28.75 28.53 31.60
C ASN A 554 -28.40 29.04 30.19
N LYS A 555 -27.11 28.94 29.88
CA LYS A 555 -26.59 29.23 28.54
C LYS A 555 -25.85 28.04 27.97
N VAL A 556 -25.84 27.92 26.66
CA VAL A 556 -25.17 26.85 25.92
C VAL A 556 -24.34 27.43 24.79
N TRP A 557 -23.17 26.89 24.57
CA TRP A 557 -22.38 27.17 23.38
C TRP A 557 -22.80 26.28 22.21
N ALA A 558 -22.98 26.89 21.06
CA ALA A 558 -23.16 26.17 19.79
C ALA A 558 -22.00 26.51 18.85
N ILE A 559 -21.24 25.49 18.40
CA ILE A 559 -20.19 25.63 17.39
C ILE A 559 -20.78 25.25 16.04
N TYR A 560 -20.63 26.14 15.08
CA TYR A 560 -20.99 25.97 13.67
C TYR A 560 -19.68 25.83 12.89
N GLY A 561 -19.48 24.73 12.19
CA GLY A 561 -18.25 24.49 11.42
C GLY A 561 -18.54 23.95 10.02
N GLY A 562 -17.47 23.66 9.27
CA GLY A 562 -17.56 23.23 7.88
C GLY A 562 -17.64 24.38 6.86
N MET A 563 -17.48 25.64 7.29
CA MET A 563 -17.59 26.82 6.41
C MET A 563 -16.23 27.20 5.78
N ALA A 564 -15.56 26.26 5.13
CA ALA A 564 -14.33 26.53 4.38
C ALA A 564 -14.19 25.61 3.17
N ALA A 565 -13.40 26.06 2.20
CA ALA A 565 -13.01 25.26 1.03
C ALA A 565 -12.18 24.03 1.43
N ALA A 566 -12.16 23.04 0.56
CA ALA A 566 -11.44 21.76 0.74
C ALA A 566 -9.95 21.90 1.12
N ASN A 567 -9.31 23.00 0.76
CA ASN A 567 -7.91 23.29 1.10
C ASN A 567 -7.69 23.79 2.54
N GLY A 568 -8.78 24.08 3.29
CA GLY A 568 -8.71 24.58 4.66
C GLY A 568 -8.13 26.00 4.83
N THR A 569 -7.97 26.75 3.74
CA THR A 569 -7.38 28.10 3.78
C THR A 569 -8.40 29.20 3.44
N ASN A 570 -9.37 28.89 2.57
CA ASN A 570 -10.38 29.84 2.14
C ASN A 570 -11.64 29.71 3.02
N SER A 571 -11.87 30.70 3.87
CA SER A 571 -13.05 30.77 4.73
C SER A 571 -14.27 31.21 3.94
N TYR A 572 -15.43 30.58 4.19
CA TYR A 572 -16.74 30.99 3.69
C TYR A 572 -17.60 31.70 4.75
N ILE A 573 -17.02 32.04 5.92
CA ILE A 573 -17.63 32.88 6.95
C ILE A 573 -17.72 34.32 6.42
N VAL A 574 -18.87 34.98 6.58
CA VAL A 574 -19.08 36.35 6.08
C VAL A 574 -18.12 37.34 6.74
N ALA A 575 -17.82 38.41 6.03
CA ALA A 575 -16.83 39.43 6.46
C ALA A 575 -17.21 40.16 7.78
N ASP A 576 -18.47 40.11 8.16
CA ASP A 576 -18.96 40.69 9.43
C ASP A 576 -18.37 40.02 10.68
N PHE A 577 -17.86 38.80 10.53
CA PHE A 577 -17.26 38.00 11.59
C PHE A 577 -15.78 37.65 11.29
N PRO A 578 -14.87 38.62 11.30
CA PRO A 578 -13.46 38.35 11.04
C PRO A 578 -12.84 37.53 12.17
N PRO A 579 -11.70 36.82 11.91
CA PRO A 579 -10.99 36.08 12.95
C PRO A 579 -10.63 36.97 14.16
N GLY A 580 -10.85 36.46 15.37
CA GLY A 580 -10.51 37.16 16.63
C GLY A 580 -11.64 38.00 17.22
N VAL A 581 -12.84 38.06 16.64
CA VAL A 581 -14.00 38.76 17.22
C VAL A 581 -14.59 37.98 18.40
N THR A 582 -15.10 38.71 19.38
CA THR A 582 -15.77 38.15 20.58
C THR A 582 -17.05 38.91 20.87
N ASP A 583 -18.06 38.22 21.40
CA ASP A 583 -19.30 38.79 21.95
C ASP A 583 -20.08 39.66 20.95
N ILE A 584 -20.02 39.35 19.66
CA ILE A 584 -20.79 40.06 18.63
C ILE A 584 -22.27 39.62 18.72
N PRO A 585 -23.22 40.50 18.96
CA PRO A 585 -24.64 40.15 19.00
C PRO A 585 -25.11 39.66 17.62
N VAL A 586 -25.76 38.52 17.59
CA VAL A 586 -26.38 37.92 16.39
C VAL A 586 -27.86 37.60 16.65
N LYS A 587 -28.66 37.67 15.61
CA LYS A 587 -30.07 37.32 15.64
C LYS A 587 -30.34 35.98 15.01
N SER A 588 -31.39 35.30 15.48
CA SER A 588 -31.90 34.08 14.85
C SER A 588 -32.11 34.29 13.34
N GLY A 589 -31.52 33.44 12.52
CA GLY A 589 -31.56 33.57 11.08
C GLY A 589 -30.55 34.54 10.48
N GLN A 590 -29.66 35.13 11.24
CA GLN A 590 -28.55 35.90 10.70
C GLN A 590 -27.58 35.01 9.95
N LEU A 591 -27.16 35.44 8.76
CA LEU A 591 -26.19 34.72 7.93
C LEU A 591 -24.82 34.71 8.62
N LEU A 592 -24.27 33.51 8.80
CA LEU A 592 -22.93 33.31 9.38
C LEU A 592 -21.89 33.04 8.29
N GLY A 593 -22.26 32.34 7.25
CA GLY A 593 -21.39 31.93 6.15
C GLY A 593 -22.10 30.99 5.20
N TYR A 594 -21.31 30.20 4.52
CA TYR A 594 -21.78 29.21 3.56
C TYR A 594 -21.10 27.86 3.79
N GLN A 595 -21.81 26.78 3.47
CA GLN A 595 -21.27 25.42 3.57
C GLN A 595 -20.05 25.24 2.67
N GLY A 596 -19.06 24.52 3.19
CA GLY A 596 -17.86 24.13 2.48
C GLY A 596 -17.64 22.63 2.54
N THR A 597 -16.48 22.21 2.06
CA THR A 597 -16.08 20.81 1.98
C THR A 597 -14.87 20.48 2.85
N TRP A 598 -14.47 21.40 3.73
CA TRP A 598 -13.36 21.18 4.66
C TRP A 598 -13.71 20.12 5.70
N SER A 599 -12.87 19.07 5.80
CA SER A 599 -13.02 17.93 6.72
C SER A 599 -11.95 17.89 7.82
N GLY A 600 -11.16 18.98 7.98
CA GLY A 600 -9.98 18.99 8.85
C GLY A 600 -8.69 18.51 8.16
N THR A 601 -8.77 17.96 6.95
CA THR A 601 -7.61 17.53 6.17
C THR A 601 -7.82 17.74 4.66
N PRO A 602 -6.83 18.30 3.93
CA PRO A 602 -6.95 18.50 2.48
C PRO A 602 -7.07 17.20 1.68
N GLN A 603 -6.62 16.08 2.23
CA GLN A 603 -6.65 14.78 1.57
C GLN A 603 -8.08 14.20 1.44
N TRP A 604 -9.00 14.66 2.29
CA TRP A 604 -10.37 14.17 2.33
C TRP A 604 -11.34 15.35 2.32
N PRO A 605 -11.56 15.98 1.16
CA PRO A 605 -12.67 16.93 1.07
C PRO A 605 -13.96 16.18 1.46
N SER A 606 -14.70 16.77 2.40
CA SER A 606 -15.97 16.23 2.86
C SER A 606 -17.08 16.57 1.87
N TRP A 607 -18.27 16.05 2.12
CA TRP A 607 -19.47 16.59 1.55
C TRP A 607 -19.61 18.07 1.91
N MET A 608 -20.31 18.84 1.08
CA MET A 608 -20.70 20.17 1.44
C MET A 608 -21.64 20.11 2.66
N HIS A 609 -21.18 20.56 3.81
CA HIS A 609 -21.87 20.39 5.06
C HIS A 609 -21.66 21.55 6.02
N THR A 610 -22.50 21.60 7.05
CA THR A 610 -22.33 22.38 8.26
C THR A 610 -22.54 21.46 9.44
N PHE A 611 -21.60 21.37 10.36
CA PHE A 611 -21.82 20.66 11.60
C PHE A 611 -22.22 21.61 12.73
N LEU A 612 -23.07 21.12 13.62
CA LEU A 612 -23.52 21.81 14.83
C LEU A 612 -23.21 20.95 16.06
N VAL A 613 -22.37 21.49 16.93
CA VAL A 613 -22.04 20.91 18.25
C VAL A 613 -22.55 21.84 19.33
N VAL A 614 -23.29 21.31 20.31
CA VAL A 614 -23.82 22.09 21.45
C VAL A 614 -23.24 21.54 22.75
N PHE A 615 -22.87 22.43 23.65
CA PHE A 615 -22.37 22.02 24.96
C PHE A 615 -22.73 23.05 26.06
N ASP A 616 -22.85 22.54 27.28
CA ASP A 616 -23.27 23.32 28.45
C ASP A 616 -22.13 24.26 28.92
N THR A 617 -22.51 25.45 29.41
CA THR A 617 -21.55 26.39 30.03
C THR A 617 -21.26 25.99 31.47
N VAL A 618 -20.20 25.23 31.68
CA VAL A 618 -19.80 24.83 33.03
C VAL A 618 -19.06 25.99 33.70
N ARG A 619 -19.77 26.89 34.46
CA ARG A 619 -19.28 27.91 35.40
C ARG A 619 -18.86 29.28 34.87
N ASN A 620 -18.59 29.49 33.61
CA ASN A 620 -18.31 30.84 33.05
C ASN A 620 -18.84 30.89 31.62
N ASP A 621 -19.42 32.00 31.20
CA ASP A 621 -19.88 32.29 29.84
C ASP A 621 -18.72 32.36 28.82
N ALA A 622 -17.49 32.05 29.22
CA ALA A 622 -16.32 32.07 28.33
C ALA A 622 -16.26 30.80 27.47
N LEU A 623 -15.95 30.98 26.18
CA LEU A 623 -15.76 29.87 25.27
C LEU A 623 -14.55 29.02 25.72
N PRO A 624 -14.72 27.72 26.05
CA PRO A 624 -13.62 26.89 26.50
C PRO A 624 -12.61 26.61 25.39
N ALA A 625 -11.39 26.23 25.77
CA ALA A 625 -10.34 25.85 24.82
C ALA A 625 -10.70 24.51 24.09
N ALA A 626 -11.35 23.61 24.82
CA ALA A 626 -11.88 22.36 24.32
C ALA A 626 -13.24 22.06 24.95
N ILE A 627 -14.08 21.25 24.28
CA ILE A 627 -15.37 20.80 24.81
C ILE A 627 -15.14 20.00 26.09
N PRO A 628 -15.78 20.36 27.23
CA PRO A 628 -15.60 19.64 28.47
C PRO A 628 -16.06 18.17 28.35
N PRO A 629 -15.32 17.21 28.91
CA PRO A 629 -15.75 15.82 28.92
C PRO A 629 -17.16 15.66 29.55
N GLY A 630 -18.09 15.05 28.83
CA GLY A 630 -19.47 14.84 29.27
C GLY A 630 -20.38 16.08 29.19
N GLY A 631 -19.85 17.25 28.82
CA GLY A 631 -20.62 18.49 28.71
C GLY A 631 -21.34 18.68 27.37
N GLN A 632 -21.07 17.84 26.38
CA GLN A 632 -21.72 17.90 25.06
C GLN A 632 -23.19 17.47 25.15
N LEU A 633 -24.06 18.32 24.61
CA LEU A 633 -25.51 18.13 24.55
C LEU A 633 -25.92 17.67 23.16
N ASP A 634 -27.06 16.94 23.09
CA ASP A 634 -27.66 16.58 21.80
C ASP A 634 -28.43 17.80 21.25
N PRO A 635 -28.07 18.36 20.09
CA PRO A 635 -28.75 19.52 19.53
C PRO A 635 -30.10 19.21 18.88
N ALA A 636 -30.40 17.95 18.57
CA ALA A 636 -31.61 17.56 17.84
C ALA A 636 -32.91 17.97 18.56
N PRO A 637 -33.08 17.77 19.89
CA PRO A 637 -34.28 18.18 20.60
C PRO A 637 -34.53 19.69 20.55
N PHE A 638 -33.50 20.54 20.49
CA PHE A 638 -33.65 21.99 20.44
C PHE A 638 -34.27 22.47 19.14
N MET A 639 -34.01 21.74 18.06
CA MET A 639 -34.53 21.99 16.72
C MET A 639 -35.80 21.15 16.39
N GLY A 640 -36.28 20.34 17.34
CA GLY A 640 -37.43 19.47 17.12
C GLY A 640 -37.18 18.41 16.04
N LEU A 641 -35.94 17.95 15.93
CA LEU A 641 -35.56 16.95 14.93
C LEU A 641 -35.75 15.53 15.47
N SER A 642 -36.18 14.63 14.58
CA SER A 642 -36.15 13.17 14.78
C SER A 642 -34.93 12.62 14.04
N VAL A 643 -33.98 12.08 14.78
CA VAL A 643 -32.74 11.51 14.24
C VAL A 643 -32.64 10.01 14.59
N ASP A 644 -32.13 9.23 13.65
CA ASP A 644 -31.79 7.85 13.89
C ASP A 644 -30.38 7.79 14.48
N ARG A 645 -30.30 7.48 15.78
CA ARG A 645 -29.05 7.49 16.54
C ARG A 645 -28.26 6.18 16.40
N ASP A 646 -28.92 5.13 15.95
CA ASP A 646 -28.29 3.80 15.76
C ASP A 646 -27.79 3.65 14.32
N ASN A 647 -28.32 4.41 13.38
CA ASN A 647 -27.97 4.39 11.97
C ASN A 647 -27.36 5.74 11.56
N GLN A 648 -26.05 5.78 11.38
CA GLN A 648 -25.26 6.98 11.04
C GLN A 648 -25.31 7.35 9.55
N ASN A 649 -26.24 6.81 8.79
CA ASN A 649 -26.41 7.15 7.37
C ASN A 649 -27.14 8.46 7.19
N LEU A 650 -26.87 9.14 6.06
CA LEU A 650 -27.57 10.37 5.66
C LEU A 650 -29.07 10.11 5.59
N GLN A 651 -29.83 10.85 6.41
CA GLN A 651 -31.27 10.78 6.50
C GLN A 651 -31.90 12.07 5.95
N PRO A 652 -33.05 12.02 5.27
CA PRO A 652 -33.85 13.22 5.05
C PRO A 652 -34.16 13.88 6.39
N ILE A 653 -34.14 15.23 6.41
CA ILE A 653 -34.51 16.00 7.62
C ILE A 653 -35.95 15.67 7.98
N LYS A 654 -36.16 15.18 9.20
CA LYS A 654 -37.50 14.83 9.70
C LYS A 654 -37.79 15.65 10.96
N CYS A 655 -38.95 16.27 11.00
CA CYS A 655 -39.46 16.94 12.18
C CYS A 655 -40.18 15.96 13.09
N GLY A 656 -40.00 16.06 14.39
CA GLY A 656 -40.59 15.24 15.42
C GLY A 656 -39.70 15.27 16.67
N ARG A 657 -40.24 14.87 17.82
CA ARG A 657 -39.39 14.62 18.99
C ARG A 657 -38.82 13.20 18.89
N PRO A 658 -37.52 13.00 19.20
CA PRO A 658 -36.95 11.67 19.22
C PRO A 658 -37.62 10.78 20.25
#